data_01936b8a2238bbfabd4a488e4cc4fdf5
#
_entry.id   01936b8a2238bbfabd4a488e4cc4fdf5
#
_cell.length_a   1.000
_cell.length_b   1.000
_cell.length_c   1.000
_cell.angle_alpha   90.00
_cell.angle_beta   90.00
_cell.angle_gamma   90.00
#
_symmetry.space_group_name_H-M   'P 1'
#
loop_
_entity.id
_entity.type
_entity.pdbx_description
1 polymer ?
#
loop_
_entity_poly.entity_id
_entity_poly.type
_entity_poly.pdbx_seq_one_letter_code
_entity_poly.pdbx_strand_id
1 'polypeptide(L)'
;MVKGGDRLHECLKEYFGFDTFKGHQEEIIRHLLDGGDTFVLMPTGGGKSLCYQLPALLLEGCAIVVSPLIALMKNQVDMVTATMEQGGVAHFMNSTLKAAELEKVKADVVEGRTKLLYVAPETLTKEDNLPFFRSFAISFFAIDEAHCISEWGHDFRPEYRRIRGTIEQIGVRPVIALTATATPKVKADIKKNLGIVGAKDFLSSFNRPNLYYEVRRKTRLAEKQIILYVKNNPGKSGIIYCLSRKTVETLAMVLQANGIRAAAYHAGMDGATRSRVQDEFLGEQVQVIVATIAFGMGIDKPDVRFVIHYDIPKSLEGYYQETGRAGRDGGEGRCIAFYSPKDLQKLQKFMEDKPLSEQDIGRQLLAETANYAESGECRRRLLLHYFGEQYGEENCHNCDNCLHPRRRIEATAELLGLLQAVRMVGDSFDAAYLLNLVTGKLTEDIHRHNHDDLEVFGIADELSETIAEGESGEEEQRRIWKAIIRTATLEGYLQKDIERSGALRLTQAGKDLLDRLGAQQWVAKLLGEGARGAGKVPDELPRFVVTMDADPEAIEEGGDEGGDDLVLGGMMGEGSGEALDEELFAQLRSLRKKVAGEVGLPPYVVFQDQSLQAMATIYPQTQEELLQIPGVGRGKSVRYGEPFLELIRSYCTENEIERPQDLRVRTVPGKSQRKLQILSAIDRRVALDDIAEMLGIEFEELLDEIDSIVASGTRIRIDYFLEETLDLQKQREMEEYFRTAPSPDIVRAMETLGEDFEEEELRLVRIKFLSDNAN
;
A
#
# COMPACT_ATOMS: atom_id res chain seq x y z
N MET A 1 -5.94 15.27 35.60
CA MET A 1 -6.24 15.18 34.12
C MET A 1 -5.37 16.19 33.40
N VAL A 2 -4.21 15.77 32.93
CA VAL A 2 -3.29 16.64 32.14
C VAL A 2 -3.80 16.65 30.71
N LYS A 3 -3.83 17.83 30.09
CA LYS A 3 -4.24 18.01 28.67
C LYS A 3 -3.35 17.14 27.76
N GLY A 4 -3.89 16.00 27.33
CA GLY A 4 -3.13 14.86 26.80
C GLY A 4 -2.70 14.96 25.34
N GLY A 5 -2.67 16.12 24.74
CA GLY A 5 -2.23 16.28 23.32
C GLY A 5 -0.72 16.19 23.17
N ASP A 6 0.00 16.93 23.95
CA ASP A 6 1.47 17.05 23.82
C ASP A 6 2.20 15.78 24.23
N ARG A 7 1.78 15.15 25.35
CA ARG A 7 2.45 13.97 25.91
C ARG A 7 2.45 12.76 24.97
N LEU A 8 1.39 12.54 24.21
CA LEU A 8 1.31 11.39 23.29
C LEU A 8 2.31 11.49 22.14
N HIS A 9 2.45 12.70 21.58
CA HIS A 9 3.43 12.97 20.53
C HIS A 9 4.86 12.97 21.09
N GLU A 10 5.06 13.50 22.29
CA GLU A 10 6.36 13.42 22.99
C GLU A 10 6.80 11.95 23.17
N CYS A 11 5.90 11.09 23.67
CA CYS A 11 6.21 9.67 23.82
C CYS A 11 6.40 8.94 22.50
N LEU A 12 5.67 9.31 21.44
CA LEU A 12 5.89 8.78 20.09
C LEU A 12 7.31 9.12 19.60
N LYS A 13 7.74 10.37 19.77
CA LYS A 13 9.09 10.81 19.41
C LYS A 13 10.15 10.15 20.29
N GLU A 14 9.96 10.15 21.59
CA GLU A 14 10.92 9.62 22.57
C GLU A 14 11.17 8.13 22.38
N TYR A 15 10.11 7.31 22.25
CA TYR A 15 10.25 5.85 22.21
C TYR A 15 10.46 5.33 20.78
N PHE A 16 9.77 5.89 19.79
CA PHE A 16 9.76 5.34 18.43
C PHE A 16 10.47 6.23 17.39
N GLY A 17 10.82 7.47 17.74
CA GLY A 17 11.53 8.40 16.84
C GLY A 17 10.67 8.99 15.72
N PHE A 18 9.33 8.95 15.86
CA PHE A 18 8.40 9.51 14.87
C PHE A 18 7.79 10.81 15.39
N ASP A 19 7.67 11.82 14.52
CA ASP A 19 7.07 13.11 14.88
C ASP A 19 5.54 13.10 14.74
N THR A 20 5.00 12.25 13.88
CA THR A 20 3.57 12.20 13.54
C THR A 20 3.05 10.78 13.46
N PHE A 21 1.77 10.61 13.79
CA PHE A 21 1.06 9.36 13.60
C PHE A 21 0.63 9.18 12.15
N LYS A 22 0.56 7.92 11.68
CA LYS A 22 0.08 7.57 10.35
C LYS A 22 -1.42 7.24 10.38
N GLY A 23 -2.21 7.84 9.48
CA GLY A 23 -3.64 7.54 9.36
C GLY A 23 -4.39 7.64 10.69
N HIS A 24 -5.11 6.60 11.06
CA HIS A 24 -5.94 6.57 12.27
C HIS A 24 -5.20 6.17 13.56
N GLN A 25 -3.86 6.03 13.55
CA GLN A 25 -3.12 5.53 14.71
C GLN A 25 -3.39 6.34 15.99
N GLU A 26 -3.39 7.68 15.91
CA GLU A 26 -3.64 8.55 17.07
C GLU A 26 -5.04 8.36 17.63
N GLU A 27 -6.05 8.31 16.77
CA GLU A 27 -7.45 8.09 17.18
C GLU A 27 -7.64 6.72 17.85
N ILE A 28 -7.02 5.68 17.30
CA ILE A 28 -7.03 4.31 17.85
C ILE A 28 -6.43 4.31 19.26
N ILE A 29 -5.23 4.90 19.40
CA ILE A 29 -4.50 4.94 20.65
C ILE A 29 -5.30 5.70 21.72
N ARG A 30 -5.85 6.88 21.38
CA ARG A 30 -6.67 7.68 22.30
C ARG A 30 -7.91 6.93 22.73
N HIS A 31 -8.62 6.27 21.79
CA HIS A 31 -9.81 5.50 22.12
C HIS A 31 -9.51 4.32 23.07
N LEU A 32 -8.37 3.63 22.87
CA LEU A 32 -7.93 2.56 23.77
C LEU A 32 -7.51 3.09 25.15
N LEU A 33 -6.81 4.25 25.21
CA LEU A 33 -6.44 4.91 26.47
C LEU A 33 -7.66 5.37 27.27
N ASP A 34 -8.75 5.73 26.59
CA ASP A 34 -10.05 6.06 27.19
C ASP A 34 -10.84 4.81 27.67
N GLY A 35 -10.29 3.61 27.45
CA GLY A 35 -10.88 2.34 27.89
C GLY A 35 -11.93 1.77 26.93
N GLY A 36 -11.95 2.19 25.67
CA GLY A 36 -12.90 1.72 24.67
C GLY A 36 -12.43 0.45 23.95
N ASP A 37 -13.38 -0.50 23.72
CA ASP A 37 -13.14 -1.63 22.83
C ASP A 37 -12.95 -1.16 21.39
N THR A 38 -11.96 -1.73 20.71
CA THR A 38 -11.48 -1.22 19.42
C THR A 38 -11.33 -2.35 18.39
N PHE A 39 -11.84 -2.16 17.19
CA PHE A 39 -11.54 -3.02 16.06
C PHE A 39 -10.71 -2.25 15.02
N VAL A 40 -9.56 -2.81 14.65
CA VAL A 40 -8.61 -2.18 13.73
C VAL A 40 -8.39 -3.07 12.52
N LEU A 41 -8.78 -2.57 11.36
CA LEU A 41 -8.44 -3.14 10.07
C LEU A 41 -7.42 -2.22 9.40
N MET A 42 -6.19 -2.68 9.31
CA MET A 42 -5.07 -1.89 8.80
C MET A 42 -4.12 -2.79 8.02
N PRO A 43 -3.69 -2.41 6.80
CA PRO A 43 -2.84 -3.25 5.96
C PRO A 43 -1.52 -3.60 6.63
N THR A 44 -0.84 -4.63 6.13
CA THR A 44 0.53 -4.96 6.53
C THR A 44 1.44 -3.77 6.25
N GLY A 45 2.33 -3.43 7.19
CA GLY A 45 3.18 -2.23 7.11
C GLY A 45 2.49 -0.93 7.52
N GLY A 46 1.19 -0.94 7.83
CA GLY A 46 0.45 0.24 8.32
C GLY A 46 0.78 0.65 9.78
N GLY A 47 1.63 -0.12 10.48
CA GLY A 47 2.03 0.19 11.86
C GLY A 47 1.02 -0.23 12.91
N LYS A 48 0.33 -1.37 12.70
CA LYS A 48 -0.63 -1.96 13.68
C LYS A 48 -0.05 -2.11 15.08
N SER A 49 1.21 -2.54 15.19
CA SER A 49 1.85 -2.80 16.49
C SER A 49 1.95 -1.54 17.35
N LEU A 50 2.17 -0.38 16.76
CA LEU A 50 2.23 0.90 17.49
C LEU A 50 0.90 1.20 18.20
N CYS A 51 -0.24 0.79 17.62
CA CYS A 51 -1.57 1.05 18.17
C CYS A 51 -1.82 0.38 19.53
N TYR A 52 -1.05 -0.66 19.87
CA TYR A 52 -1.11 -1.28 21.21
C TYR A 52 0.21 -1.13 21.99
N GLN A 53 1.35 -1.00 21.33
CA GLN A 53 2.63 -0.85 22.04
C GLN A 53 2.71 0.49 22.79
N LEU A 54 2.38 1.60 22.13
CA LEU A 54 2.45 2.91 22.78
C LEU A 54 1.45 3.05 23.94
N PRO A 55 0.16 2.64 23.84
CA PRO A 55 -0.74 2.64 24.99
C PRO A 55 -0.25 1.75 26.15
N ALA A 56 0.35 0.59 25.87
CA ALA A 56 0.87 -0.29 26.90
C ALA A 56 2.00 0.36 27.73
N LEU A 57 2.84 1.18 27.06
CA LEU A 57 3.90 1.93 27.75
C LEU A 57 3.36 3.06 28.63
N LEU A 58 2.21 3.63 28.27
CA LEU A 58 1.60 4.77 28.95
C LEU A 58 0.66 4.39 30.09
N LEU A 59 0.01 3.22 30.01
CA LEU A 59 -0.96 2.75 31.00
C LEU A 59 -0.27 2.07 32.19
N GLU A 60 -0.94 2.09 33.34
CA GLU A 60 -0.56 1.26 34.46
C GLU A 60 -0.92 -0.21 34.22
N GLY A 61 -0.09 -1.12 34.74
CA GLY A 61 -0.24 -2.56 34.53
C GLY A 61 0.48 -3.06 33.28
N CYS A 62 0.14 -4.29 32.86
CA CYS A 62 0.73 -5.00 31.73
C CYS A 62 -0.35 -5.28 30.68
N ALA A 63 -0.09 -4.96 29.42
CA ALA A 63 -0.94 -5.35 28.29
C ALA A 63 -0.65 -6.81 27.90
N ILE A 64 -1.70 -7.61 27.72
CA ILE A 64 -1.57 -8.97 27.19
C ILE A 64 -1.81 -8.93 25.69
N VAL A 65 -0.79 -9.31 24.92
CA VAL A 65 -0.85 -9.36 23.44
C VAL A 65 -0.95 -10.81 23.00
N VAL A 66 -2.12 -11.21 22.50
CA VAL A 66 -2.34 -12.55 21.96
C VAL A 66 -1.88 -12.56 20.50
N SER A 67 -0.90 -13.41 20.19
CA SER A 67 -0.34 -13.55 18.84
C SER A 67 -0.20 -15.04 18.47
N PRO A 68 -0.48 -15.42 17.20
CA PRO A 68 -0.51 -16.82 16.81
C PRO A 68 0.86 -17.45 16.58
N LEU A 69 1.94 -16.65 16.59
CA LEU A 69 3.24 -17.07 16.09
C LEU A 69 4.39 -16.69 17.00
N ILE A 70 5.14 -17.72 17.41
CA ILE A 70 6.29 -17.59 18.33
C ILE A 70 7.37 -16.67 17.74
N ALA A 71 7.69 -16.80 16.46
CA ALA A 71 8.69 -15.98 15.79
C ALA A 71 8.32 -14.49 15.75
N LEU A 72 7.04 -14.19 15.52
CA LEU A 72 6.52 -12.82 15.55
C LEU A 72 6.66 -12.21 16.94
N MET A 73 6.28 -12.96 17.98
CA MET A 73 6.40 -12.51 19.38
C MET A 73 7.84 -12.11 19.71
N LYS A 74 8.82 -12.97 19.36
CA LYS A 74 10.25 -12.67 19.58
C LYS A 74 10.67 -11.37 18.90
N ASN A 75 10.36 -11.22 17.61
CA ASN A 75 10.70 -10.01 16.86
C ASN A 75 10.08 -8.75 17.47
N GLN A 76 8.81 -8.81 17.89
CA GLN A 76 8.12 -7.69 18.52
C GLN A 76 8.75 -7.32 19.88
N VAL A 77 9.12 -8.33 20.69
CA VAL A 77 9.83 -8.12 21.96
C VAL A 77 11.21 -7.51 21.74
N ASP A 78 11.97 -8.01 20.76
CA ASP A 78 13.29 -7.49 20.41
C ASP A 78 13.21 -6.03 19.95
N MET A 79 12.20 -5.69 19.11
CA MET A 79 11.96 -4.32 18.65
C MET A 79 11.62 -3.36 19.81
N VAL A 80 10.67 -3.73 20.67
CA VAL A 80 10.28 -2.89 21.84
C VAL A 80 11.46 -2.74 22.81
N THR A 81 12.19 -3.82 23.08
CA THR A 81 13.34 -3.78 23.97
C THR A 81 14.46 -2.89 23.42
N ALA A 82 14.65 -2.87 22.10
CA ALA A 82 15.64 -2.00 21.46
C ALA A 82 15.30 -0.50 21.55
N THR A 83 14.03 -0.14 21.69
CA THR A 83 13.58 1.26 21.85
C THR A 83 13.68 1.77 23.29
N MET A 84 13.83 0.88 24.27
CA MET A 84 13.82 1.23 25.71
C MET A 84 15.24 1.23 26.30
N GLU A 85 15.50 2.15 27.21
CA GLU A 85 16.77 2.21 27.97
C GLU A 85 16.86 1.05 28.99
N GLN A 86 15.71 0.64 29.55
CA GLN A 86 15.62 -0.42 30.55
C GLN A 86 15.20 -1.74 29.91
N GLY A 87 15.85 -2.83 30.30
CA GLY A 87 15.44 -4.18 29.93
C GLY A 87 14.20 -4.68 30.70
N GLY A 88 13.50 -5.69 30.14
CA GLY A 88 12.36 -6.33 30.82
C GLY A 88 11.00 -5.67 30.58
N VAL A 89 10.93 -4.62 29.77
CA VAL A 89 9.68 -3.90 29.44
C VAL A 89 8.73 -4.76 28.61
N ALA A 90 9.27 -5.64 27.75
CA ALA A 90 8.50 -6.59 26.96
C ALA A 90 9.05 -8.01 27.11
N HIS A 91 8.13 -8.97 27.24
CA HIS A 91 8.43 -10.40 27.27
C HIS A 91 7.45 -11.19 26.40
N PHE A 92 7.83 -12.42 26.08
CA PHE A 92 6.89 -13.39 25.53
C PHE A 92 6.79 -14.64 26.42
N MET A 93 5.65 -15.30 26.38
CA MET A 93 5.39 -16.54 27.11
C MET A 93 4.80 -17.60 26.16
N ASN A 94 5.57 -18.63 25.89
CA ASN A 94 5.18 -19.72 25.00
C ASN A 94 5.85 -21.05 25.42
N SER A 95 5.59 -22.15 24.70
CA SER A 95 6.09 -23.49 24.99
C SER A 95 7.60 -23.70 24.75
N THR A 96 8.31 -22.73 24.18
CA THR A 96 9.74 -22.87 23.88
C THR A 96 10.65 -22.37 25.01
N LEU A 97 10.11 -21.62 25.97
CA LEU A 97 10.87 -21.11 27.11
C LEU A 97 11.27 -22.24 28.08
N LYS A 98 12.49 -22.19 28.56
CA LYS A 98 12.96 -23.04 29.66
C LYS A 98 12.31 -22.59 30.98
N ALA A 99 12.20 -23.51 31.93
CA ALA A 99 11.56 -23.24 33.23
C ALA A 99 12.14 -22.00 33.96
N ALA A 100 13.47 -21.86 33.96
CA ALA A 100 14.12 -20.70 34.57
C ALA A 100 13.82 -19.36 33.88
N GLU A 101 13.71 -19.37 32.56
CA GLU A 101 13.34 -18.19 31.77
C GLU A 101 11.89 -17.81 32.03
N LEU A 102 11.00 -18.81 32.09
CA LEU A 102 9.58 -18.60 32.39
C LEU A 102 9.36 -17.99 33.78
N GLU A 103 10.08 -18.49 34.80
CA GLU A 103 9.98 -17.92 36.16
C GLU A 103 10.50 -16.48 36.22
N LYS A 104 11.56 -16.16 35.48
CA LYS A 104 12.04 -14.78 35.34
C LYS A 104 10.98 -13.88 34.71
N VAL A 105 10.35 -14.31 33.61
CA VAL A 105 9.28 -13.56 32.94
C VAL A 105 8.13 -13.31 33.93
N LYS A 106 7.69 -14.34 34.66
CA LYS A 106 6.62 -14.20 35.64
C LYS A 106 6.97 -13.22 36.78
N ALA A 107 8.22 -13.27 37.26
CA ALA A 107 8.69 -12.33 38.27
C ALA A 107 8.66 -10.88 37.76
N ASP A 108 9.20 -10.63 36.56
CA ASP A 108 9.23 -9.29 35.96
C ASP A 108 7.82 -8.71 35.73
N VAL A 109 6.85 -9.57 35.36
CA VAL A 109 5.44 -9.18 35.19
C VAL A 109 4.79 -8.83 36.53
N VAL A 110 4.94 -9.67 37.56
CA VAL A 110 4.34 -9.46 38.89
C VAL A 110 4.94 -8.23 39.60
N GLU A 111 6.24 -7.99 39.40
CA GLU A 111 6.92 -6.79 39.93
C GLU A 111 6.60 -5.51 39.14
N GLY A 112 5.82 -5.59 38.04
CA GLY A 112 5.37 -4.44 37.24
C GLY A 112 6.42 -3.84 36.31
N ARG A 113 7.55 -4.52 36.12
CA ARG A 113 8.57 -4.10 35.12
C ARG A 113 8.09 -4.29 33.69
N THR A 114 7.30 -5.35 33.44
CA THR A 114 6.79 -5.69 32.11
C THR A 114 5.54 -4.92 31.77
N LYS A 115 5.56 -4.19 30.65
CA LYS A 115 4.45 -3.45 30.08
C LYS A 115 3.70 -4.21 28.98
N LEU A 116 4.41 -5.11 28.29
CA LEU A 116 3.88 -5.91 27.17
C LEU A 116 4.24 -7.38 27.40
N LEU A 117 3.24 -8.23 27.54
CA LEU A 117 3.40 -9.68 27.61
C LEU A 117 2.74 -10.33 26.40
N TYR A 118 3.57 -10.81 25.47
CA TYR A 118 3.10 -11.55 24.30
C TYR A 118 2.84 -13.00 24.67
N VAL A 119 1.67 -13.53 24.34
CA VAL A 119 1.26 -14.90 24.67
C VAL A 119 0.66 -15.61 23.46
N ALA A 120 0.94 -16.91 23.33
CA ALA A 120 0.23 -17.74 22.37
C ALA A 120 -1.19 -18.01 22.87
N PRO A 121 -2.20 -18.15 21.96
CA PRO A 121 -3.57 -18.43 22.36
C PRO A 121 -3.70 -19.69 23.22
N GLU A 122 -2.94 -20.76 22.92
CA GLU A 122 -2.90 -21.99 23.71
C GLU A 122 -2.34 -21.76 25.11
N THR A 123 -1.39 -20.84 25.25
CA THR A 123 -0.80 -20.48 26.55
C THR A 123 -1.79 -19.67 27.39
N LEU A 124 -2.50 -18.73 26.78
CA LEU A 124 -3.51 -17.91 27.46
C LEU A 124 -4.69 -18.76 27.94
N THR A 125 -5.16 -19.70 27.11
CA THR A 125 -6.36 -20.50 27.39
C THR A 125 -6.10 -21.72 28.29
N LYS A 126 -4.85 -21.97 28.68
CA LYS A 126 -4.49 -23.08 29.55
C LYS A 126 -4.90 -22.79 31.00
N GLU A 127 -5.71 -23.65 31.61
CA GLU A 127 -6.25 -23.46 32.97
C GLU A 127 -5.17 -23.24 34.00
N ASP A 128 -4.06 -23.96 33.96
CA ASP A 128 -2.91 -23.83 34.87
C ASP A 128 -2.29 -22.42 34.88
N ASN A 129 -2.49 -21.62 33.84
CA ASN A 129 -1.95 -20.27 33.76
C ASN A 129 -2.93 -19.19 34.28
N LEU A 130 -4.20 -19.50 34.52
CA LEU A 130 -5.18 -18.53 34.97
C LEU A 130 -4.81 -17.87 36.32
N PRO A 131 -4.28 -18.60 37.33
CA PRO A 131 -3.85 -17.97 38.57
C PRO A 131 -2.76 -16.93 38.36
N PHE A 132 -1.82 -17.18 37.45
CA PHE A 132 -0.77 -16.22 37.09
C PHE A 132 -1.36 -14.95 36.46
N PHE A 133 -2.25 -15.08 35.49
CA PHE A 133 -2.87 -13.91 34.84
C PHE A 133 -3.74 -13.08 35.76
N ARG A 134 -4.24 -13.67 36.86
CA ARG A 134 -5.00 -12.97 37.94
C ARG A 134 -4.09 -12.29 38.98
N SER A 135 -2.79 -12.56 38.97
CA SER A 135 -1.88 -12.11 40.04
C SER A 135 -1.32 -10.69 39.81
N PHE A 136 -1.57 -10.06 38.68
CA PHE A 136 -1.09 -8.73 38.36
C PHE A 136 -2.16 -7.87 37.65
N ALA A 137 -1.92 -6.55 37.62
CA ALA A 137 -2.83 -5.61 36.95
C ALA A 137 -2.68 -5.70 35.44
N ILE A 138 -3.78 -6.01 34.73
CA ILE A 138 -3.82 -6.01 33.26
C ILE A 138 -4.43 -4.69 32.82
N SER A 139 -3.74 -4.00 31.87
CA SER A 139 -4.22 -2.75 31.29
C SER A 139 -5.29 -2.99 30.23
N PHE A 140 -5.02 -3.85 29.25
CA PHE A 140 -5.94 -4.25 28.18
C PHE A 140 -5.48 -5.55 27.52
N PHE A 141 -6.32 -6.12 26.64
CA PHE A 141 -5.98 -7.24 25.78
C PHE A 141 -5.84 -6.76 24.32
N ALA A 142 -4.74 -7.09 23.66
CA ALA A 142 -4.54 -6.91 22.23
C ALA A 142 -4.62 -8.27 21.54
N ILE A 143 -5.55 -8.42 20.60
CA ILE A 143 -5.71 -9.65 19.82
C ILE A 143 -5.17 -9.38 18.42
N ASP A 144 -3.92 -9.78 18.23
CA ASP A 144 -3.25 -9.65 16.95
C ASP A 144 -3.65 -10.79 16.01
N GLU A 145 -3.62 -10.52 14.70
CA GLU A 145 -4.13 -11.42 13.65
C GLU A 145 -5.54 -11.96 13.98
N ALA A 146 -6.43 -11.06 14.40
CA ALA A 146 -7.76 -11.40 14.88
C ALA A 146 -8.62 -12.19 13.88
N HIS A 147 -8.28 -12.16 12.57
CA HIS A 147 -8.93 -12.97 11.53
C HIS A 147 -8.83 -14.47 11.80
N CYS A 148 -7.85 -14.92 12.60
CA CYS A 148 -7.71 -16.32 13.00
C CYS A 148 -8.91 -16.86 13.81
N ILE A 149 -9.77 -16.00 14.34
CA ILE A 149 -10.98 -16.40 15.08
C ILE A 149 -12.10 -16.88 14.18
N SER A 150 -12.09 -16.48 12.91
CA SER A 150 -13.17 -16.73 11.95
C SER A 150 -12.90 -17.94 11.07
N GLU A 151 -13.89 -18.82 10.93
CA GLU A 151 -13.86 -19.95 9.98
C GLU A 151 -13.85 -19.48 8.52
N TRP A 152 -14.27 -18.26 8.27
CA TRP A 152 -14.24 -17.61 6.96
C TRP A 152 -12.91 -16.90 6.69
N GLY A 153 -12.02 -16.85 7.70
CA GLY A 153 -10.66 -16.34 7.56
C GLY A 153 -9.75 -17.39 6.90
N HIS A 154 -8.70 -16.93 6.26
CA HIS A 154 -7.74 -17.79 5.52
C HIS A 154 -6.83 -18.64 6.44
N ASP A 155 -6.75 -18.34 7.75
CA ASP A 155 -5.97 -19.07 8.77
C ASP A 155 -6.77 -19.23 10.06
N PHE A 156 -7.87 -19.98 9.99
CA PHE A 156 -8.70 -20.28 11.15
C PHE A 156 -7.95 -21.08 12.20
N ARG A 157 -8.06 -20.67 13.47
CA ARG A 157 -7.47 -21.34 14.64
C ARG A 157 -8.50 -21.51 15.74
N PRO A 158 -8.93 -22.73 16.07
CA PRO A 158 -9.96 -22.98 17.08
C PRO A 158 -9.68 -22.38 18.44
N GLU A 159 -8.39 -22.27 18.83
CA GLU A 159 -7.95 -21.70 20.10
C GLU A 159 -8.34 -20.24 20.26
N TYR A 160 -8.39 -19.47 19.16
CA TYR A 160 -8.84 -18.07 19.19
C TYR A 160 -10.28 -17.90 19.65
N ARG A 161 -11.16 -18.86 19.40
CA ARG A 161 -12.56 -18.82 19.87
C ARG A 161 -12.70 -18.96 21.40
N ARG A 162 -11.67 -19.49 22.07
CA ARG A 162 -11.65 -19.66 23.51
C ARG A 162 -11.20 -18.40 24.26
N ILE A 163 -10.59 -17.43 23.57
CA ILE A 163 -10.00 -16.22 24.16
C ILE A 163 -11.04 -15.44 24.97
N ARG A 164 -12.26 -15.24 24.46
CA ARG A 164 -13.30 -14.49 25.15
C ARG A 164 -13.64 -15.09 26.52
N GLY A 165 -13.90 -16.39 26.56
CA GLY A 165 -14.19 -17.10 27.82
C GLY A 165 -13.03 -17.02 28.81
N THR A 166 -11.80 -16.99 28.34
CA THR A 166 -10.61 -16.82 29.18
C THR A 166 -10.50 -15.40 29.71
N ILE A 167 -10.74 -14.36 28.90
CA ILE A 167 -10.77 -12.96 29.34
C ILE A 167 -11.82 -12.77 30.45
N GLU A 168 -12.99 -13.35 30.32
CA GLU A 168 -14.04 -13.29 31.34
C GLU A 168 -13.62 -13.94 32.68
N GLN A 169 -12.86 -15.02 32.62
CA GLN A 169 -12.33 -15.70 33.82
C GLN A 169 -11.18 -14.92 34.48
N ILE A 170 -10.32 -14.26 33.70
CA ILE A 170 -9.20 -13.47 34.22
C ILE A 170 -9.70 -12.15 34.81
N GLY A 171 -10.56 -11.44 34.08
CA GLY A 171 -11.13 -10.13 34.43
C GLY A 171 -11.29 -9.27 33.17
N VAL A 172 -12.50 -8.79 32.93
CA VAL A 172 -12.83 -7.98 31.76
C VAL A 172 -12.02 -6.68 31.74
N ARG A 173 -11.35 -6.44 30.67
CA ARG A 173 -10.56 -5.23 30.34
C ARG A 173 -10.85 -4.83 28.89
N PRO A 174 -10.51 -3.59 28.47
CA PRO A 174 -10.63 -3.19 27.07
C PRO A 174 -9.93 -4.17 26.13
N VAL A 175 -10.53 -4.39 24.97
CA VAL A 175 -9.99 -5.29 23.94
C VAL A 175 -9.73 -4.48 22.68
N ILE A 176 -8.51 -4.57 22.14
CA ILE A 176 -8.19 -4.11 20.79
C ILE A 176 -7.95 -5.33 19.90
N ALA A 177 -8.78 -5.51 18.87
CA ALA A 177 -8.64 -6.56 17.88
C ALA A 177 -8.05 -5.98 16.59
N LEU A 178 -6.93 -6.53 16.14
CA LEU A 178 -6.19 -6.02 14.98
C LEU A 178 -6.04 -7.11 13.92
N THR A 179 -6.24 -6.73 12.66
CA THR A 179 -5.98 -7.61 11.51
C THR A 179 -5.60 -6.81 10.27
N ALA A 180 -4.88 -7.45 9.35
CA ALA A 180 -4.57 -6.87 8.05
C ALA A 180 -5.62 -7.19 6.98
N THR A 181 -6.36 -8.26 7.15
CA THR A 181 -7.30 -8.80 6.16
C THR A 181 -8.59 -9.22 6.85
N ALA A 182 -9.69 -8.57 6.50
CA ALA A 182 -11.02 -9.00 6.94
C ALA A 182 -12.07 -8.48 5.95
N THR A 183 -12.84 -9.38 5.37
CA THR A 183 -14.08 -9.02 4.69
C THR A 183 -15.13 -8.57 5.70
N PRO A 184 -16.21 -7.89 5.30
CA PRO A 184 -17.28 -7.48 6.22
C PRO A 184 -17.81 -8.64 7.08
N LYS A 185 -17.89 -9.84 6.53
CA LYS A 185 -18.31 -11.06 7.23
C LYS A 185 -17.32 -11.49 8.30
N VAL A 186 -16.03 -11.52 7.97
CA VAL A 186 -14.95 -11.86 8.91
C VAL A 186 -14.92 -10.84 10.05
N LYS A 187 -15.07 -9.54 9.76
CA LYS A 187 -15.17 -8.49 10.78
C LYS A 187 -16.32 -8.73 11.77
N ALA A 188 -17.51 -9.01 11.25
CA ALA A 188 -18.67 -9.28 12.11
C ALA A 188 -18.44 -10.51 13.00
N ASP A 189 -17.85 -11.57 12.46
CA ASP A 189 -17.53 -12.79 13.19
C ASP A 189 -16.47 -12.56 14.28
N ILE A 190 -15.42 -11.81 14.01
CA ILE A 190 -14.41 -11.37 14.99
C ILE A 190 -15.08 -10.65 16.15
N LYS A 191 -15.86 -9.61 15.87
CA LYS A 191 -16.51 -8.79 16.91
C LYS A 191 -17.48 -9.61 17.77
N LYS A 192 -18.21 -10.54 17.14
CA LYS A 192 -19.13 -11.44 17.85
C LYS A 192 -18.37 -12.40 18.76
N ASN A 193 -17.36 -13.10 18.27
CA ASN A 193 -16.63 -14.10 19.03
C ASN A 193 -15.78 -13.50 20.17
N LEU A 194 -15.27 -12.27 20.01
CA LEU A 194 -14.58 -11.56 21.08
C LEU A 194 -15.52 -10.83 22.06
N GLY A 195 -16.85 -10.80 21.77
CA GLY A 195 -17.82 -10.09 22.60
C GLY A 195 -17.68 -8.58 22.58
N ILE A 196 -17.15 -8.00 21.50
CA ILE A 196 -16.91 -6.57 21.30
C ILE A 196 -17.78 -6.00 20.16
N VAL A 197 -19.03 -6.42 20.07
CA VAL A 197 -19.95 -6.01 18.98
C VAL A 197 -20.09 -4.47 18.93
N GLY A 198 -20.03 -3.79 20.08
CA GLY A 198 -20.07 -2.33 20.20
C GLY A 198 -18.73 -1.62 19.98
N ALA A 199 -17.64 -2.32 19.69
CA ALA A 199 -16.32 -1.73 19.48
C ALA A 199 -16.33 -0.70 18.35
N LYS A 200 -15.57 0.39 18.55
CA LYS A 200 -15.34 1.39 17.49
C LYS A 200 -14.47 0.79 16.39
N ASP A 201 -14.93 0.95 15.15
CA ASP A 201 -14.23 0.46 13.96
C ASP A 201 -13.27 1.54 13.43
N PHE A 202 -12.03 1.13 13.19
CA PHE A 202 -11.03 1.94 12.47
C PHE A 202 -10.58 1.15 11.23
N LEU A 203 -10.98 1.64 10.09
CA LEU A 203 -10.76 0.97 8.81
C LEU A 203 -9.78 1.81 7.99
N SER A 204 -8.60 1.30 7.76
CA SER A 204 -7.63 1.90 6.83
C SER A 204 -7.79 1.29 5.44
N SER A 205 -7.49 2.07 4.41
CA SER A 205 -7.48 1.57 3.03
C SER A 205 -6.53 0.39 2.86
N PHE A 206 -6.95 -0.58 2.06
CA PHE A 206 -6.10 -1.67 1.61
C PHE A 206 -5.09 -1.25 0.54
N ASN A 207 -5.17 -0.01 0.06
CA ASN A 207 -4.28 0.48 -0.97
C ASN A 207 -2.83 0.59 -0.47
N ARG A 208 -1.92 0.00 -1.21
CA ARG A 208 -0.46 0.06 -1.02
C ARG A 208 0.16 0.71 -2.26
N PRO A 209 0.19 2.06 -2.36
CA PRO A 209 0.63 2.77 -3.56
C PRO A 209 2.10 2.47 -3.93
N ASN A 210 2.92 2.12 -2.94
CA ASN A 210 4.33 1.76 -3.13
C ASN A 210 4.57 0.35 -3.70
N LEU A 211 3.52 -0.46 -3.89
CA LEU A 211 3.65 -1.80 -4.45
C LEU A 211 3.25 -1.81 -5.93
N TYR A 212 4.15 -2.29 -6.76
CA TYR A 212 3.89 -2.61 -8.16
C TYR A 212 3.37 -4.04 -8.29
N TYR A 213 2.27 -4.25 -9.00
CA TYR A 213 1.67 -5.56 -9.22
C TYR A 213 1.79 -6.00 -10.67
N GLU A 214 2.22 -7.24 -10.89
CA GLU A 214 2.43 -7.81 -12.21
C GLU A 214 2.04 -9.29 -12.21
N VAL A 215 1.33 -9.73 -13.27
CA VAL A 215 1.05 -11.15 -13.51
C VAL A 215 1.68 -11.56 -14.83
N ARG A 216 2.56 -12.56 -14.77
CA ARG A 216 3.24 -13.13 -15.93
C ARG A 216 2.71 -14.52 -16.24
N ARG A 217 2.67 -14.88 -17.51
CA ARG A 217 2.41 -16.26 -17.89
C ARG A 217 3.54 -17.18 -17.41
N LYS A 218 3.18 -18.28 -16.76
CA LYS A 218 4.12 -19.30 -16.31
C LYS A 218 4.49 -20.22 -17.48
N THR A 219 5.64 -19.99 -18.06
CA THR A 219 6.22 -20.80 -19.14
C THR A 219 7.41 -21.62 -18.60
N ARG A 220 8.06 -22.38 -19.47
CA ARG A 220 9.32 -23.07 -19.16
C ARG A 220 10.47 -22.12 -18.84
N LEU A 221 10.32 -20.83 -19.18
CA LEU A 221 11.32 -19.80 -18.91
C LEU A 221 11.14 -19.10 -17.56
N ALA A 222 10.11 -19.42 -16.78
CA ALA A 222 9.82 -18.75 -15.51
C ALA A 222 11.02 -18.73 -14.55
N GLU A 223 11.74 -19.85 -14.41
CA GLU A 223 12.95 -19.91 -13.57
C GLU A 223 14.07 -18.99 -14.08
N LYS A 224 14.30 -18.95 -15.41
CA LYS A 224 15.27 -18.06 -16.04
C LYS A 224 14.90 -16.59 -15.80
N GLN A 225 13.62 -16.25 -15.93
CA GLN A 225 13.13 -14.89 -15.66
C GLN A 225 13.36 -14.48 -14.21
N ILE A 226 13.13 -15.38 -13.25
CA ILE A 226 13.39 -15.12 -11.83
C ILE A 226 14.88 -14.89 -11.58
N ILE A 227 15.76 -15.75 -12.13
CA ILE A 227 17.22 -15.61 -11.98
C ILE A 227 17.70 -14.27 -12.52
N LEU A 228 17.25 -13.88 -13.75
CA LEU A 228 17.61 -12.62 -14.36
C LEU A 228 17.10 -11.44 -13.54
N TYR A 229 15.85 -11.52 -13.06
CA TYR A 229 15.29 -10.47 -12.21
C TYR A 229 16.10 -10.24 -10.94
N VAL A 230 16.47 -11.32 -10.22
CA VAL A 230 17.25 -11.20 -8.98
C VAL A 230 18.68 -10.70 -9.26
N LYS A 231 19.31 -11.13 -10.35
CA LYS A 231 20.65 -10.64 -10.75
C LYS A 231 20.65 -9.17 -11.11
N ASN A 232 19.59 -8.68 -11.76
CA ASN A 232 19.41 -7.26 -12.12
C ASN A 232 19.00 -6.39 -10.93
N ASN A 233 18.76 -7.00 -9.75
CA ASN A 233 18.43 -6.31 -8.52
C ASN A 233 19.40 -6.69 -7.38
N PRO A 234 20.71 -6.40 -7.53
CA PRO A 234 21.71 -6.80 -6.55
C PRO A 234 21.44 -6.14 -5.19
N GLY A 235 21.64 -6.89 -4.12
CA GLY A 235 21.47 -6.40 -2.74
C GLY A 235 20.02 -6.21 -2.28
N LYS A 236 19.01 -6.33 -3.15
CA LYS A 236 17.61 -6.26 -2.76
C LYS A 236 17.13 -7.59 -2.18
N SER A 237 16.54 -7.57 -0.99
CA SER A 237 15.96 -8.75 -0.34
C SER A 237 14.63 -9.13 -0.97
N GLY A 238 14.36 -10.44 -1.10
CA GLY A 238 13.11 -10.92 -1.68
C GLY A 238 12.64 -12.26 -1.18
N ILE A 239 11.35 -12.55 -1.44
CA ILE A 239 10.69 -13.80 -1.09
C ILE A 239 10.08 -14.40 -2.36
N ILE A 240 10.27 -15.70 -2.57
CA ILE A 240 9.68 -16.45 -3.69
C ILE A 240 8.79 -17.55 -3.13
N TYR A 241 7.50 -17.49 -3.41
CA TYR A 241 6.52 -18.47 -2.95
C TYR A 241 6.29 -19.57 -3.97
N CYS A 242 6.32 -20.84 -3.51
CA CYS A 242 6.02 -22.03 -4.29
C CYS A 242 5.02 -22.92 -3.56
N LEU A 243 4.20 -23.69 -4.31
CA LEU A 243 3.21 -24.61 -3.74
C LEU A 243 3.81 -25.83 -3.08
N SER A 244 4.88 -26.40 -3.64
CA SER A 244 5.44 -27.66 -3.17
C SER A 244 6.81 -27.50 -2.51
N ARG A 245 7.10 -28.32 -1.47
CA ARG A 245 8.39 -28.39 -0.81
C ARG A 245 9.51 -28.72 -1.80
N LYS A 246 9.27 -29.65 -2.71
CA LYS A 246 10.22 -30.07 -3.75
C LYS A 246 10.59 -28.89 -4.67
N THR A 247 9.61 -28.11 -5.10
CA THR A 247 9.85 -26.92 -5.94
C THR A 247 10.67 -25.87 -5.17
N VAL A 248 10.40 -25.68 -3.88
CA VAL A 248 11.16 -24.76 -3.00
C VAL A 248 12.62 -25.16 -2.96
N GLU A 249 12.91 -26.43 -2.69
CA GLU A 249 14.30 -26.94 -2.61
C GLU A 249 15.01 -26.82 -3.96
N THR A 250 14.35 -27.26 -5.05
CA THR A 250 14.92 -27.23 -6.41
C THR A 250 15.22 -25.79 -6.84
N LEU A 251 14.27 -24.87 -6.69
CA LEU A 251 14.47 -23.47 -7.11
C LEU A 251 15.53 -22.77 -6.25
N ALA A 252 15.61 -23.05 -4.96
CA ALA A 252 16.66 -22.52 -4.11
C ALA A 252 18.07 -23.00 -4.56
N MET A 253 18.22 -24.28 -4.89
CA MET A 253 19.47 -24.83 -5.44
C MET A 253 19.82 -24.20 -6.79
N VAL A 254 18.85 -23.99 -7.67
CA VAL A 254 19.07 -23.33 -8.98
C VAL A 254 19.54 -21.88 -8.79
N LEU A 255 18.94 -21.14 -7.87
CA LEU A 255 19.37 -19.77 -7.55
C LEU A 255 20.80 -19.75 -6.96
N GLN A 256 21.13 -20.67 -6.05
CA GLN A 256 22.48 -20.80 -5.48
C GLN A 256 23.52 -21.13 -6.54
N ALA A 257 23.22 -22.08 -7.44
CA ALA A 257 24.09 -22.43 -8.57
C ALA A 257 24.36 -21.23 -9.50
N ASN A 258 23.46 -20.24 -9.54
CA ASN A 258 23.62 -19.00 -10.28
C ASN A 258 24.26 -17.85 -9.47
N GLY A 259 24.86 -18.15 -8.30
CA GLY A 259 25.57 -17.18 -7.46
C GLY A 259 24.65 -16.28 -6.61
N ILE A 260 23.36 -16.61 -6.48
CA ILE A 260 22.41 -15.86 -5.65
C ILE A 260 22.41 -16.46 -4.24
N ARG A 261 22.52 -15.62 -3.21
CA ARG A 261 22.44 -16.06 -1.80
C ARG A 261 20.99 -16.37 -1.45
N ALA A 262 20.53 -17.56 -1.84
CA ALA A 262 19.16 -18.02 -1.60
C ALA A 262 19.13 -19.16 -0.57
N ALA A 263 18.01 -19.31 0.14
CA ALA A 263 17.75 -20.44 1.03
C ALA A 263 16.32 -20.95 0.88
N ALA A 264 16.16 -22.26 1.06
CA ALA A 264 14.85 -22.92 1.10
C ALA A 264 14.22 -22.80 2.49
N TYR A 265 12.87 -22.63 2.54
CA TYR A 265 12.13 -22.64 3.80
C TYR A 265 10.75 -23.28 3.64
N HIS A 266 10.47 -24.35 4.40
CA HIS A 266 9.15 -25.00 4.40
C HIS A 266 8.91 -25.79 5.69
N ALA A 267 7.66 -26.15 5.96
CA ALA A 267 7.24 -26.84 7.18
C ALA A 267 7.88 -28.23 7.39
N GLY A 268 8.42 -28.86 6.33
CA GLY A 268 9.11 -30.14 6.42
C GLY A 268 10.51 -30.07 7.01
N MET A 269 11.09 -28.87 7.17
CA MET A 269 12.39 -28.66 7.79
C MET A 269 12.27 -28.72 9.32
N ASP A 270 13.33 -29.16 10.01
CA ASP A 270 13.38 -29.12 11.47
C ASP A 270 13.35 -27.69 12.02
N GLY A 271 12.96 -27.55 13.28
CA GLY A 271 12.77 -26.24 13.92
C GLY A 271 14.05 -25.41 14.00
N ALA A 272 15.20 -26.05 14.26
CA ALA A 272 16.49 -25.37 14.37
C ALA A 272 16.94 -24.80 13.01
N THR A 273 16.83 -25.58 11.95
CA THR A 273 17.12 -25.12 10.57
C THR A 273 16.21 -24.01 10.14
N ARG A 274 14.90 -24.07 10.43
CA ARG A 274 13.96 -22.97 10.13
C ARG A 274 14.34 -21.68 10.85
N SER A 275 14.67 -21.77 12.14
CA SER A 275 15.09 -20.59 12.91
C SER A 275 16.37 -19.99 12.34
N ARG A 276 17.37 -20.82 12.04
CA ARG A 276 18.65 -20.39 11.45
C ARG A 276 18.45 -19.67 10.10
N VAL A 277 17.70 -20.26 9.18
CA VAL A 277 17.43 -19.67 7.85
C VAL A 277 16.68 -18.34 7.99
N GLN A 278 15.76 -18.26 8.94
CA GLN A 278 15.04 -17.01 9.24
C GLN A 278 16.00 -15.94 9.77
N ASP A 279 16.86 -16.29 10.72
CA ASP A 279 17.86 -15.38 11.29
C ASP A 279 18.87 -14.92 10.24
N GLU A 280 19.32 -15.82 9.34
CA GLU A 280 20.20 -15.52 8.22
C GLU A 280 19.56 -14.53 7.22
N PHE A 281 18.24 -14.66 6.96
CA PHE A 281 17.51 -13.72 6.11
C PHE A 281 17.30 -12.37 6.78
N LEU A 282 16.93 -12.37 8.05
CA LEU A 282 16.80 -11.14 8.84
C LEU A 282 18.16 -10.44 9.00
N GLY A 283 19.24 -11.22 9.15
CA GLY A 283 20.63 -10.77 9.22
C GLY A 283 21.25 -10.39 7.86
N GLU A 284 20.48 -10.42 6.76
CA GLU A 284 20.95 -10.13 5.39
C GLU A 284 22.10 -11.05 4.87
N GLN A 285 22.32 -12.19 5.50
CA GLN A 285 23.26 -13.21 5.02
C GLN A 285 22.67 -13.96 3.83
N VAL A 286 21.34 -14.20 3.86
CA VAL A 286 20.54 -14.71 2.75
C VAL A 286 19.81 -13.54 2.12
N GLN A 287 19.88 -13.39 0.80
CA GLN A 287 19.22 -12.34 0.03
C GLN A 287 17.79 -12.74 -0.35
N VAL A 288 17.60 -14.00 -0.73
CA VAL A 288 16.33 -14.52 -1.26
C VAL A 288 15.88 -15.75 -0.49
N ILE A 289 14.67 -15.73 0.03
CA ILE A 289 14.02 -16.93 0.56
C ILE A 289 13.12 -17.53 -0.51
N VAL A 290 13.30 -18.82 -0.80
CA VAL A 290 12.34 -19.61 -1.56
C VAL A 290 11.52 -20.43 -0.57
N ALA A 291 10.21 -20.25 -0.55
CA ALA A 291 9.40 -20.81 0.52
C ALA A 291 8.02 -21.30 0.07
N THR A 292 7.45 -22.20 0.89
CA THR A 292 6.00 -22.40 0.91
C THR A 292 5.34 -21.32 1.80
N ILE A 293 3.98 -21.33 1.86
CA ILE A 293 3.22 -20.47 2.79
C ILE A 293 3.68 -20.58 4.27
N ALA A 294 4.48 -21.58 4.61
CA ALA A 294 5.07 -21.72 5.94
C ALA A 294 6.04 -20.57 6.32
N PHE A 295 6.64 -19.90 5.32
CA PHE A 295 7.39 -18.66 5.47
C PHE A 295 6.41 -17.49 5.34
N GLY A 296 5.47 -17.45 6.25
CA GLY A 296 4.35 -16.54 6.16
C GLY A 296 4.25 -15.62 7.36
N MET A 297 3.23 -15.83 8.17
CA MET A 297 2.98 -15.04 9.35
C MET A 297 4.22 -15.04 10.28
N GLY A 298 4.61 -13.89 10.79
CA GLY A 298 5.71 -13.76 11.76
C GLY A 298 7.02 -13.21 11.21
N ILE A 299 7.15 -12.99 9.90
CA ILE A 299 8.32 -12.35 9.32
C ILE A 299 8.05 -10.86 9.17
N ASP A 300 8.79 -10.08 9.95
CA ASP A 300 8.69 -8.62 9.97
C ASP A 300 10.01 -7.98 9.55
N LYS A 301 10.46 -8.29 8.31
CA LYS A 301 11.56 -7.61 7.65
C LYS A 301 10.98 -6.45 6.82
N PRO A 302 11.27 -5.19 7.18
CA PRO A 302 10.62 -4.03 6.55
C PRO A 302 11.08 -3.78 5.11
N ASP A 303 12.32 -4.13 4.80
CA ASP A 303 13.04 -3.82 3.57
C ASP A 303 13.03 -4.96 2.52
N VAL A 304 11.98 -5.77 2.50
CA VAL A 304 11.75 -6.73 1.39
C VAL A 304 11.36 -5.94 0.15
N ARG A 305 12.11 -6.06 -0.94
CA ARG A 305 11.92 -5.27 -2.16
C ARG A 305 11.13 -6.00 -3.25
N PHE A 306 11.03 -7.32 -3.17
CA PHE A 306 10.17 -8.07 -4.09
C PHE A 306 9.57 -9.32 -3.44
N VAL A 307 8.37 -9.63 -3.90
CA VAL A 307 7.68 -10.90 -3.62
C VAL A 307 7.29 -11.51 -4.95
N ILE A 308 7.76 -12.72 -5.20
CA ILE A 308 7.48 -13.47 -6.43
C ILE A 308 6.65 -14.70 -6.06
N HIS A 309 5.53 -14.89 -6.72
CA HIS A 309 4.77 -16.12 -6.67
C HIS A 309 5.13 -16.97 -7.90
N TYR A 310 5.95 -18.00 -7.68
CA TYR A 310 6.25 -18.99 -8.71
C TYR A 310 5.03 -19.83 -9.07
N ASP A 311 4.20 -20.10 -8.10
CA ASP A 311 2.87 -20.66 -8.23
C ASP A 311 1.84 -19.69 -7.65
N ILE A 312 0.70 -19.51 -8.31
CA ILE A 312 -0.35 -18.61 -7.82
C ILE A 312 -0.93 -19.12 -6.49
N PRO A 313 -1.25 -18.23 -5.51
CA PRO A 313 -1.79 -18.64 -4.23
C PRO A 313 -3.26 -19.12 -4.33
N LYS A 314 -3.76 -19.74 -3.25
CA LYS A 314 -5.11 -20.31 -3.18
C LYS A 314 -6.21 -19.26 -3.16
N SER A 315 -5.91 -18.05 -2.70
CA SER A 315 -6.88 -16.96 -2.52
C SER A 315 -6.22 -15.59 -2.67
N LEU A 316 -7.03 -14.59 -2.97
CA LEU A 316 -6.55 -13.19 -3.03
C LEU A 316 -6.18 -12.63 -1.66
N GLU A 317 -6.80 -13.11 -0.56
CA GLU A 317 -6.36 -12.74 0.79
C GLU A 317 -4.94 -13.22 1.06
N GLY A 318 -4.64 -14.47 0.73
CA GLY A 318 -3.28 -15.02 0.83
C GLY A 318 -2.30 -14.22 -0.02
N TYR A 319 -2.67 -13.96 -1.28
CA TYR A 319 -1.88 -13.14 -2.19
C TYR A 319 -1.60 -11.74 -1.63
N TYR A 320 -2.63 -11.05 -1.13
CA TYR A 320 -2.50 -9.72 -0.53
C TYR A 320 -1.62 -9.75 0.73
N GLN A 321 -1.77 -10.76 1.58
CA GLN A 321 -0.96 -10.91 2.78
C GLN A 321 0.51 -11.19 2.47
N GLU A 322 0.77 -12.03 1.47
CA GLU A 322 2.11 -12.40 1.03
C GLU A 322 2.81 -11.26 0.30
N THR A 323 2.13 -10.60 -0.65
CA THR A 323 2.64 -9.40 -1.33
C THR A 323 2.83 -8.23 -0.38
N GLY A 324 1.98 -8.11 0.65
CA GLY A 324 2.07 -7.10 1.71
C GLY A 324 3.35 -7.16 2.54
N ARG A 325 4.21 -8.18 2.36
CA ARG A 325 5.54 -8.23 2.97
C ARG A 325 6.53 -7.32 2.30
N ALA A 326 6.32 -6.99 1.01
CA ALA A 326 7.17 -6.04 0.31
C ALA A 326 6.93 -4.61 0.79
N GLY A 327 8.00 -3.83 0.87
CA GLY A 327 7.96 -2.39 1.12
C GLY A 327 7.20 -1.98 2.39
N ARG A 328 7.37 -2.67 3.51
CA ARG A 328 6.72 -2.32 4.79
C ARG A 328 7.22 -1.01 5.37
N ASP A 329 8.45 -0.65 5.05
CA ASP A 329 9.08 0.63 5.38
C ASP A 329 8.56 1.80 4.53
N GLY A 330 7.65 1.55 3.58
CA GLY A 330 7.15 2.54 2.63
C GLY A 330 7.99 2.67 1.36
N GLY A 331 9.14 2.00 1.30
CA GLY A 331 9.94 1.90 0.08
C GLY A 331 9.25 1.08 -1.01
N GLU A 332 9.70 1.22 -2.24
CA GLU A 332 9.15 0.49 -3.39
C GLU A 332 9.23 -1.02 -3.22
N GLY A 333 8.18 -1.72 -3.64
CA GLY A 333 8.11 -3.18 -3.65
C GLY A 333 7.52 -3.71 -4.96
N ARG A 334 8.12 -4.76 -5.52
CA ARG A 334 7.59 -5.45 -6.70
C ARG A 334 6.94 -6.78 -6.34
N CYS A 335 5.71 -6.99 -6.82
CA CYS A 335 4.92 -8.18 -6.61
C CYS A 335 4.66 -8.82 -7.97
N ILE A 336 5.33 -9.95 -8.26
CA ILE A 336 5.26 -10.66 -9.54
C ILE A 336 4.60 -12.02 -9.28
N ALA A 337 3.52 -12.33 -10.00
CA ALA A 337 2.88 -13.63 -9.94
C ALA A 337 3.00 -14.35 -11.29
N PHE A 338 3.51 -15.57 -11.27
CA PHE A 338 3.48 -16.45 -12.44
C PHE A 338 2.18 -17.26 -12.41
N TYR A 339 1.43 -17.24 -13.51
CA TYR A 339 0.14 -17.87 -13.64
C TYR A 339 0.09 -18.87 -14.79
N SER A 340 -0.49 -20.01 -14.51
CA SER A 340 -0.88 -21.02 -15.51
C SER A 340 -2.20 -21.68 -15.10
N PRO A 341 -3.14 -21.96 -16.01
CA PRO A 341 -4.33 -22.73 -15.73
C PRO A 341 -4.04 -24.12 -15.11
N LYS A 342 -2.88 -24.71 -15.41
CA LYS A 342 -2.42 -25.96 -14.82
C LYS A 342 -2.18 -25.86 -13.30
N ASP A 343 -1.85 -24.69 -12.79
CA ASP A 343 -1.66 -24.50 -11.36
C ASP A 343 -3.00 -24.52 -10.60
N LEU A 344 -4.08 -24.04 -11.23
CA LEU A 344 -5.43 -24.15 -10.67
C LEU A 344 -5.86 -25.61 -10.52
N GLN A 345 -5.60 -26.44 -11.52
CA GLN A 345 -5.90 -27.88 -11.47
C GLN A 345 -5.15 -28.58 -10.32
N LYS A 346 -3.87 -28.21 -10.08
CA LYS A 346 -3.11 -28.72 -8.94
C LYS A 346 -3.73 -28.29 -7.61
N LEU A 347 -4.13 -27.02 -7.51
CA LEU A 347 -4.75 -26.49 -6.30
C LEU A 347 -6.11 -27.12 -6.02
N GLN A 348 -6.92 -27.39 -7.05
CA GLN A 348 -8.17 -28.12 -6.93
C GLN A 348 -7.96 -29.53 -6.37
N LYS A 349 -6.97 -30.28 -6.87
CA LYS A 349 -6.62 -31.60 -6.35
C LYS A 349 -6.27 -31.60 -4.86
N PHE A 350 -5.61 -30.57 -4.35
CA PHE A 350 -5.34 -30.46 -2.91
C PHE A 350 -6.58 -30.23 -2.05
N MET A 351 -7.73 -29.95 -2.66
CA MET A 351 -8.99 -29.76 -1.94
C MET A 351 -9.91 -31.00 -1.99
N GLU A 352 -9.63 -31.96 -2.86
CA GLU A 352 -10.47 -33.15 -3.03
C GLU A 352 -10.64 -33.99 -1.75
N ASP A 353 -9.62 -33.96 -0.87
CA ASP A 353 -9.64 -34.67 0.42
C ASP A 353 -10.35 -33.90 1.55
N LYS A 354 -10.88 -32.71 1.28
CA LYS A 354 -11.52 -31.84 2.28
C LYS A 354 -13.06 -32.07 2.33
N PRO A 355 -13.73 -31.66 3.42
CA PRO A 355 -15.20 -31.68 3.47
C PRO A 355 -15.82 -30.86 2.31
N LEU A 356 -16.96 -31.27 1.81
CA LEU A 356 -17.63 -30.67 0.64
C LEU A 356 -17.83 -29.14 0.81
N SER A 357 -18.21 -28.69 2.00
CA SER A 357 -18.35 -27.24 2.31
C SER A 357 -17.07 -26.46 2.14
N GLU A 358 -15.92 -27.03 2.52
CA GLU A 358 -14.60 -26.42 2.33
C GLU A 358 -14.15 -26.45 0.87
N GLN A 359 -14.54 -27.50 0.12
CA GLN A 359 -14.26 -27.59 -1.31
C GLN A 359 -15.00 -26.49 -2.09
N ASP A 360 -16.27 -26.23 -1.75
CA ASP A 360 -17.06 -25.18 -2.41
C ASP A 360 -16.47 -23.79 -2.17
N ILE A 361 -16.12 -23.47 -0.93
CA ILE A 361 -15.43 -22.23 -0.59
C ILE A 361 -14.09 -22.13 -1.34
N GLY A 362 -13.31 -23.21 -1.32
CA GLY A 362 -12.01 -23.25 -2.00
C GLY A 362 -12.12 -23.04 -3.51
N ARG A 363 -13.13 -23.60 -4.17
CA ARG A 363 -13.39 -23.38 -5.61
C ARG A 363 -13.71 -21.92 -5.91
N GLN A 364 -14.50 -21.26 -5.07
CA GLN A 364 -14.81 -19.84 -5.22
C GLN A 364 -13.54 -18.96 -5.07
N LEU A 365 -12.72 -19.21 -4.05
CA LEU A 365 -11.46 -18.48 -3.84
C LEU A 365 -10.48 -18.65 -5.00
N LEU A 366 -10.39 -19.85 -5.56
CA LEU A 366 -9.57 -20.11 -6.75
C LEU A 366 -10.11 -19.41 -7.99
N ALA A 367 -11.43 -19.36 -8.18
CA ALA A 367 -12.03 -18.63 -9.28
C ALA A 367 -11.74 -17.13 -9.21
N GLU A 368 -11.78 -16.52 -8.01
CA GLU A 368 -11.38 -15.11 -7.81
C GLU A 368 -9.91 -14.89 -8.14
N THR A 369 -9.04 -15.79 -7.71
CA THR A 369 -7.61 -15.71 -7.99
C THR A 369 -7.33 -15.83 -9.50
N ALA A 370 -8.02 -16.74 -10.19
CA ALA A 370 -7.94 -16.88 -11.64
C ALA A 370 -8.45 -15.61 -12.36
N ASN A 371 -9.60 -15.08 -11.93
CA ASN A 371 -10.14 -13.84 -12.46
C ASN A 371 -9.16 -12.67 -12.32
N TYR A 372 -8.49 -12.54 -11.18
CA TYR A 372 -7.44 -11.53 -10.98
C TYR A 372 -6.27 -11.74 -11.93
N ALA A 373 -5.81 -12.99 -12.10
CA ALA A 373 -4.64 -13.29 -12.92
C ALA A 373 -4.89 -13.07 -14.42
N GLU A 374 -6.07 -13.44 -14.92
CA GLU A 374 -6.44 -13.36 -16.34
C GLU A 374 -6.89 -11.96 -16.76
N SER A 375 -7.41 -11.17 -15.84
CA SER A 375 -8.02 -9.88 -16.13
C SER A 375 -7.07 -8.87 -16.78
N GLY A 376 -7.61 -8.09 -17.72
CA GLY A 376 -6.98 -6.89 -18.27
C GLY A 376 -7.21 -5.63 -17.45
N GLU A 377 -8.09 -5.67 -16.44
CA GLU A 377 -8.39 -4.54 -15.58
C GLU A 377 -7.23 -4.20 -14.63
N CYS A 378 -7.22 -2.96 -14.11
CA CYS A 378 -6.22 -2.52 -13.14
C CYS A 378 -6.09 -3.50 -11.96
N ARG A 379 -4.88 -4.07 -11.74
CA ARG A 379 -4.60 -5.03 -10.66
C ARG A 379 -4.97 -4.47 -9.29
N ARG A 380 -4.70 -3.21 -9.04
CA ARG A 380 -5.00 -2.52 -7.79
C ARG A 380 -6.50 -2.40 -7.58
N ARG A 381 -7.24 -2.00 -8.61
CA ARG A 381 -8.70 -1.89 -8.58
C ARG A 381 -9.37 -3.23 -8.24
N LEU A 382 -8.90 -4.31 -8.86
CA LEU A 382 -9.38 -5.67 -8.60
C LEU A 382 -9.15 -6.10 -7.15
N LEU A 383 -7.94 -5.88 -6.62
CA LEU A 383 -7.61 -6.21 -5.22
C LEU A 383 -8.46 -5.41 -4.23
N LEU A 384 -8.58 -4.10 -4.42
CA LEU A 384 -9.36 -3.24 -3.53
C LEU A 384 -10.84 -3.59 -3.56
N HIS A 385 -11.39 -3.83 -4.76
CA HIS A 385 -12.78 -4.26 -4.92
C HIS A 385 -13.05 -5.60 -4.21
N TYR A 386 -12.11 -6.55 -4.28
CA TYR A 386 -12.23 -7.82 -3.57
C TYR A 386 -12.41 -7.65 -2.05
N PHE A 387 -11.75 -6.66 -1.45
CA PHE A 387 -11.89 -6.30 -0.04
C PHE A 387 -13.07 -5.35 0.26
N GLY A 388 -13.89 -5.02 -0.75
CA GLY A 388 -15.04 -4.14 -0.62
C GLY A 388 -14.69 -2.65 -0.64
N GLU A 389 -13.48 -2.28 -1.08
CA GLU A 389 -13.04 -0.91 -1.23
C GLU A 389 -13.18 -0.45 -2.69
N GLN A 390 -13.81 0.72 -2.89
CA GLN A 390 -13.89 1.33 -4.21
C GLN A 390 -12.61 2.12 -4.51
N TYR A 391 -12.04 1.88 -5.68
CA TYR A 391 -10.90 2.63 -6.19
C TYR A 391 -11.38 3.56 -7.31
N GLY A 392 -11.33 4.87 -7.04
CA GLY A 392 -11.92 5.89 -7.91
C GLY A 392 -11.12 6.22 -9.17
N GLU A 393 -9.88 5.70 -9.31
CA GLU A 393 -9.03 6.00 -10.46
C GLU A 393 -9.06 4.85 -11.47
N GLU A 394 -9.20 5.19 -12.76
CA GLU A 394 -9.16 4.20 -13.85
C GLU A 394 -7.76 3.60 -14.04
N ASN A 395 -6.70 4.39 -13.81
CA ASN A 395 -5.31 4.00 -13.99
C ASN A 395 -4.50 4.26 -12.73
N CYS A 396 -3.93 3.21 -12.14
CA CYS A 396 -3.10 3.35 -10.94
C CYS A 396 -1.64 3.71 -11.23
N HIS A 397 -1.21 3.79 -12.49
CA HIS A 397 0.16 4.05 -12.97
C HIS A 397 1.24 3.14 -12.35
N ASN A 398 0.84 2.07 -11.64
CA ASN A 398 1.74 1.19 -10.90
C ASN A 398 1.29 -0.29 -10.91
N CYS A 399 0.88 -0.79 -12.10
CA CYS A 399 0.67 -2.22 -12.36
C CYS A 399 0.88 -2.52 -13.86
N ASP A 400 1.08 -3.79 -14.18
CA ASP A 400 1.29 -4.27 -15.56
C ASP A 400 0.19 -3.83 -16.53
N ASN A 401 -1.07 -4.02 -16.17
CA ASN A 401 -2.22 -3.69 -17.02
C ASN A 401 -2.40 -2.19 -17.25
N CYS A 402 -2.00 -1.35 -16.28
CA CYS A 402 -2.08 0.10 -16.44
C CYS A 402 -0.93 0.68 -17.26
N LEU A 403 0.27 0.10 -17.13
CA LEU A 403 1.44 0.52 -17.92
C LEU A 403 1.39 -0.02 -19.36
N HIS A 404 0.75 -1.17 -19.55
CA HIS A 404 0.56 -1.80 -20.86
C HIS A 404 -0.93 -2.07 -21.08
N PRO A 405 -1.75 -1.01 -21.35
CA PRO A 405 -3.19 -1.14 -21.45
C PRO A 405 -3.59 -2.04 -22.62
N ARG A 406 -4.55 -2.90 -22.36
CA ARG A 406 -5.10 -3.83 -23.34
C ARG A 406 -6.22 -3.19 -24.14
N ARG A 407 -6.66 -3.87 -25.23
CA ARG A 407 -7.79 -3.46 -26.06
C ARG A 407 -9.02 -3.25 -25.19
N ARG A 408 -9.71 -2.13 -25.42
CA ARG A 408 -11.01 -1.82 -24.80
C ARG A 408 -12.08 -1.95 -25.87
N ILE A 409 -13.20 -2.51 -25.48
CA ILE A 409 -14.39 -2.64 -26.33
C ILE A 409 -15.59 -1.99 -25.66
N GLU A 410 -16.46 -1.37 -26.45
CA GLU A 410 -17.75 -0.89 -25.95
C GLU A 410 -18.72 -2.07 -25.97
N ALA A 411 -19.35 -2.36 -24.82
CA ALA A 411 -20.18 -3.55 -24.58
C ALA A 411 -21.48 -3.19 -23.86
N THR A 412 -22.08 -2.04 -24.19
CA THR A 412 -23.32 -1.57 -23.55
C THR A 412 -24.51 -2.49 -23.88
N ALA A 413 -24.56 -3.00 -25.10
CA ALA A 413 -25.59 -3.96 -25.53
C ALA A 413 -25.53 -5.26 -24.72
N GLU A 414 -24.33 -5.78 -24.59
CA GLU A 414 -24.05 -7.03 -23.85
C GLU A 414 -24.31 -6.86 -22.36
N LEU A 415 -23.99 -5.69 -21.78
CA LEU A 415 -24.35 -5.38 -20.39
C LEU A 415 -25.87 -5.46 -20.19
N LEU A 416 -26.66 -4.83 -21.05
CA LEU A 416 -28.12 -4.88 -20.95
C LEU A 416 -28.65 -6.32 -21.07
N GLY A 417 -28.10 -7.10 -22.00
CA GLY A 417 -28.41 -8.53 -22.15
C GLY A 417 -28.08 -9.33 -20.90
N LEU A 418 -26.88 -9.13 -20.32
CA LEU A 418 -26.46 -9.77 -19.07
C LEU A 418 -27.37 -9.39 -17.88
N LEU A 419 -27.65 -8.13 -17.69
CA LEU A 419 -28.52 -7.66 -16.60
C LEU A 419 -29.93 -8.23 -16.73
N GLN A 420 -30.46 -8.33 -17.98
CA GLN A 420 -31.73 -8.96 -18.25
C GLN A 420 -31.68 -10.46 -17.96
N ALA A 421 -30.61 -11.17 -18.32
CA ALA A 421 -30.42 -12.60 -17.99
C ALA A 421 -30.45 -12.81 -16.46
N VAL A 422 -29.74 -12.00 -15.68
CA VAL A 422 -29.77 -12.07 -14.21
C VAL A 422 -31.18 -11.82 -13.67
N ARG A 423 -31.93 -10.86 -14.26
CA ARG A 423 -33.31 -10.56 -13.86
C ARG A 423 -34.26 -11.75 -14.13
N MET A 424 -34.07 -12.47 -15.23
CA MET A 424 -34.93 -13.56 -15.62
C MET A 424 -34.68 -14.85 -14.81
N VAL A 425 -33.40 -15.17 -14.54
CA VAL A 425 -33.05 -16.37 -13.74
C VAL A 425 -33.12 -16.13 -12.24
N GLY A 426 -33.21 -14.89 -11.80
CA GLY A 426 -33.23 -14.50 -10.38
C GLY A 426 -31.85 -14.52 -9.72
N ASP A 427 -31.80 -14.03 -8.47
CA ASP A 427 -30.61 -13.76 -7.69
C ASP A 427 -29.97 -15.04 -7.05
N SER A 428 -29.85 -16.14 -7.79
CA SER A 428 -29.48 -17.45 -7.21
C SER A 428 -28.30 -18.14 -7.90
N PHE A 429 -27.77 -17.57 -8.97
CA PHE A 429 -26.79 -18.24 -9.84
C PHE A 429 -25.46 -17.44 -9.88
N ASP A 430 -24.36 -18.18 -9.96
CA ASP A 430 -23.02 -17.61 -9.99
C ASP A 430 -22.59 -17.15 -11.40
N ALA A 431 -21.40 -16.56 -11.49
CA ALA A 431 -20.85 -16.07 -12.75
C ALA A 431 -20.63 -17.17 -13.79
N ALA A 432 -20.29 -18.40 -13.36
CA ALA A 432 -20.05 -19.51 -14.28
C ALA A 432 -21.35 -19.99 -14.90
N TYR A 433 -22.42 -20.05 -14.11
CA TYR A 433 -23.75 -20.34 -14.59
C TYR A 433 -24.25 -19.31 -15.60
N LEU A 434 -24.15 -18.02 -15.25
CA LEU A 434 -24.56 -16.93 -16.14
C LEU A 434 -23.78 -16.94 -17.45
N LEU A 435 -22.46 -17.18 -17.37
CA LEU A 435 -21.62 -17.31 -18.56
C LEU A 435 -22.11 -18.45 -19.47
N ASN A 436 -22.41 -19.61 -18.91
CA ASN A 436 -22.94 -20.73 -19.70
C ASN A 436 -24.34 -20.44 -20.30
N LEU A 437 -25.20 -19.76 -19.52
CA LEU A 437 -26.52 -19.33 -19.98
C LEU A 437 -26.44 -18.41 -21.19
N VAL A 438 -25.67 -17.28 -21.04
CA VAL A 438 -25.61 -16.27 -22.11
C VAL A 438 -24.88 -16.79 -23.36
N THR A 439 -23.89 -17.68 -23.21
CA THR A 439 -23.17 -18.31 -24.33
C THR A 439 -23.83 -19.59 -24.85
N GLY A 440 -25.06 -19.91 -24.46
CA GLY A 440 -25.82 -21.05 -24.98
C GLY A 440 -25.23 -22.42 -24.64
N LYS A 441 -24.34 -22.53 -23.66
CA LYS A 441 -23.74 -23.77 -23.24
C LYS A 441 -24.67 -24.53 -22.31
N LEU A 442 -25.35 -25.56 -22.84
CA LEU A 442 -26.27 -26.39 -22.07
C LEU A 442 -25.52 -27.18 -20.99
N THR A 443 -25.94 -27.03 -19.74
CA THR A 443 -25.47 -27.81 -18.58
C THR A 443 -26.66 -28.51 -17.90
N GLU A 444 -26.39 -29.53 -17.08
CA GLU A 444 -27.45 -30.22 -16.32
C GLU A 444 -28.23 -29.27 -15.41
N ASP A 445 -27.55 -28.26 -14.84
CA ASP A 445 -28.19 -27.28 -13.96
C ASP A 445 -29.09 -26.30 -14.73
N ILE A 446 -28.66 -25.85 -15.92
CA ILE A 446 -29.48 -24.98 -16.79
C ILE A 446 -30.74 -25.74 -17.21
N HIS A 447 -30.58 -26.99 -17.64
CA HIS A 447 -31.72 -27.85 -18.05
C HIS A 447 -32.66 -28.17 -16.89
N ARG A 448 -32.11 -28.43 -15.69
CA ARG A 448 -32.93 -28.73 -14.48
C ARG A 448 -33.84 -27.55 -14.09
N HIS A 449 -33.40 -26.32 -14.33
CA HIS A 449 -34.18 -25.13 -14.04
C HIS A 449 -35.04 -24.65 -15.23
N ASN A 450 -35.02 -25.36 -16.38
CA ASN A 450 -35.64 -24.98 -17.65
C ASN A 450 -35.23 -23.58 -18.13
N HIS A 451 -33.96 -23.20 -17.87
CA HIS A 451 -33.43 -21.92 -18.32
C HIS A 451 -32.89 -21.99 -19.76
N ASP A 452 -32.80 -23.15 -20.35
CA ASP A 452 -32.59 -23.39 -21.79
C ASP A 452 -33.79 -22.95 -22.64
N ASP A 453 -34.99 -22.84 -22.06
CA ASP A 453 -36.19 -22.28 -22.72
C ASP A 453 -36.28 -20.75 -22.64
N LEU A 454 -35.38 -20.06 -21.92
CA LEU A 454 -35.41 -18.60 -21.78
C LEU A 454 -34.83 -17.90 -23.02
N GLU A 455 -35.44 -16.78 -23.42
CA GLU A 455 -35.03 -15.96 -24.56
C GLU A 455 -33.58 -15.40 -24.42
N VAL A 456 -33.02 -15.40 -23.20
CA VAL A 456 -31.62 -15.00 -22.91
C VAL A 456 -30.62 -16.16 -23.02
N PHE A 457 -31.09 -17.41 -23.27
CA PHE A 457 -30.17 -18.52 -23.48
C PHE A 457 -29.49 -18.40 -24.85
N GLY A 458 -28.17 -18.34 -24.88
CA GLY A 458 -27.41 -18.16 -26.11
C GLY A 458 -27.46 -16.75 -26.71
N ILE A 459 -27.89 -15.74 -25.96
CA ILE A 459 -27.99 -14.34 -26.40
C ILE A 459 -26.65 -13.76 -26.89
N ALA A 460 -25.55 -14.38 -26.46
CA ALA A 460 -24.21 -14.00 -26.89
C ALA A 460 -24.01 -14.13 -28.42
N ASP A 461 -24.62 -15.11 -29.06
CA ASP A 461 -24.53 -15.34 -30.52
C ASP A 461 -25.14 -14.17 -31.27
N GLU A 462 -26.24 -13.61 -30.76
CA GLU A 462 -26.93 -12.49 -31.37
C GLU A 462 -26.19 -11.15 -31.19
N LEU A 463 -25.52 -10.98 -30.03
CA LEU A 463 -24.83 -9.74 -29.67
C LEU A 463 -23.37 -9.68 -30.16
N SER A 464 -22.72 -10.84 -30.34
CA SER A 464 -21.30 -10.89 -30.74
C SER A 464 -21.00 -10.31 -32.14
N GLU A 465 -21.99 -10.24 -33.03
CA GLU A 465 -21.83 -9.57 -34.33
C GLU A 465 -21.48 -8.06 -34.19
N THR A 466 -21.73 -7.47 -33.02
CA THR A 466 -21.44 -6.05 -32.74
C THR A 466 -20.01 -5.80 -32.28
N ILE A 467 -19.33 -6.79 -31.70
CA ILE A 467 -18.02 -6.65 -31.06
C ILE A 467 -16.88 -7.29 -31.84
N ALA A 468 -17.16 -8.37 -32.58
CA ALA A 468 -16.14 -9.14 -33.30
C ALA A 468 -15.96 -8.63 -34.75
N GLU A 469 -14.80 -8.03 -35.03
CA GLU A 469 -14.34 -7.86 -36.40
C GLU A 469 -13.81 -9.21 -36.91
N GLY A 470 -14.70 -10.14 -37.32
CA GLY A 470 -14.37 -11.44 -37.86
C GLY A 470 -15.09 -12.61 -37.19
N GLU A 471 -14.94 -13.83 -37.71
CA GLU A 471 -15.45 -15.06 -37.10
C GLU A 471 -14.72 -15.32 -35.78
N SER A 472 -15.25 -14.80 -34.66
CA SER A 472 -14.74 -15.11 -33.34
C SER A 472 -15.15 -16.52 -32.94
N GLY A 473 -14.21 -17.39 -32.61
CA GLY A 473 -14.48 -18.72 -32.11
C GLY A 473 -15.20 -18.67 -30.75
N GLU A 474 -15.91 -19.77 -30.41
CA GLU A 474 -16.64 -19.91 -29.12
C GLU A 474 -15.81 -19.53 -27.89
N GLU A 475 -14.51 -19.72 -27.94
CA GLU A 475 -13.58 -19.42 -26.84
C GLU A 475 -13.34 -17.92 -26.65
N GLU A 476 -13.22 -17.16 -27.76
CA GLU A 476 -13.13 -15.71 -27.76
C GLU A 476 -14.42 -15.06 -27.21
N GLN A 477 -15.57 -15.53 -27.66
CA GLN A 477 -16.86 -15.07 -27.18
C GLN A 477 -16.97 -15.27 -25.65
N ARG A 478 -16.58 -16.45 -25.15
CA ARG A 478 -16.58 -16.74 -23.70
C ARG A 478 -15.63 -15.80 -22.92
N ARG A 479 -14.47 -15.44 -23.50
CA ARG A 479 -13.56 -14.48 -22.87
C ARG A 479 -14.18 -13.09 -22.78
N ILE A 480 -14.82 -12.62 -23.83
CA ILE A 480 -15.53 -11.33 -23.86
C ILE A 480 -16.60 -11.29 -22.78
N TRP A 481 -17.48 -12.30 -22.74
CA TRP A 481 -18.56 -12.35 -21.74
C TRP A 481 -18.05 -12.48 -20.30
N LYS A 482 -16.96 -13.20 -20.08
CA LYS A 482 -16.31 -13.29 -18.78
C LYS A 482 -15.80 -11.89 -18.33
N ALA A 483 -15.20 -11.14 -19.24
CA ALA A 483 -14.75 -9.77 -18.97
C ALA A 483 -15.95 -8.83 -18.70
N ILE A 484 -17.06 -8.96 -19.42
CA ILE A 484 -18.30 -8.21 -19.21
C ILE A 484 -18.87 -8.45 -17.82
N ILE A 485 -19.06 -9.73 -17.41
CA ILE A 485 -19.57 -10.10 -16.08
C ILE A 485 -18.70 -9.48 -14.97
N ARG A 486 -17.38 -9.56 -15.12
CA ARG A 486 -16.44 -8.99 -14.17
C ARG A 486 -16.54 -7.47 -14.09
N THR A 487 -16.51 -6.78 -15.23
CA THR A 487 -16.58 -5.32 -15.28
C THR A 487 -17.94 -4.83 -14.78
N ALA A 488 -19.04 -5.52 -15.09
CA ALA A 488 -20.37 -5.22 -14.54
C ALA A 488 -20.40 -5.31 -12.99
N THR A 489 -19.63 -6.22 -12.41
CA THR A 489 -19.49 -6.34 -10.96
C THR A 489 -18.59 -5.23 -10.39
N LEU A 490 -17.49 -4.90 -11.05
CA LEU A 490 -16.58 -3.81 -10.66
C LEU A 490 -17.25 -2.43 -10.72
N GLU A 491 -18.06 -2.19 -11.75
CA GLU A 491 -18.84 -0.95 -11.92
C GLU A 491 -20.08 -0.87 -11.02
N GLY A 492 -20.36 -1.95 -10.29
CA GLY A 492 -21.43 -1.99 -9.31
C GLY A 492 -22.84 -2.18 -9.90
N TYR A 493 -22.98 -2.66 -11.12
CA TYR A 493 -24.28 -3.09 -11.67
C TYR A 493 -24.70 -4.44 -11.13
N LEU A 494 -23.74 -5.30 -10.85
CA LEU A 494 -23.91 -6.60 -10.20
C LEU A 494 -23.21 -6.64 -8.86
N GLN A 495 -23.74 -7.44 -7.94
CA GLN A 495 -23.11 -7.71 -6.64
C GLN A 495 -23.06 -9.21 -6.40
N LYS A 496 -21.90 -9.70 -5.95
CA LYS A 496 -21.71 -11.09 -5.57
C LYS A 496 -22.20 -11.35 -4.16
N ASP A 497 -23.08 -12.35 -4.00
CA ASP A 497 -23.55 -12.82 -2.70
C ASP A 497 -22.74 -14.04 -2.25
N ILE A 498 -21.79 -13.80 -1.34
CA ILE A 498 -20.90 -14.84 -0.80
C ILE A 498 -21.70 -15.88 0.04
N GLU A 499 -22.82 -15.49 0.65
CA GLU A 499 -23.65 -16.41 1.45
C GLU A 499 -24.43 -17.40 0.61
N ARG A 500 -24.67 -17.06 -0.66
CA ARG A 500 -25.34 -17.91 -1.64
C ARG A 500 -24.36 -18.42 -2.70
N SER A 501 -23.30 -19.06 -2.26
CA SER A 501 -22.30 -19.71 -3.15
C SER A 501 -21.76 -18.80 -4.26
N GLY A 502 -21.71 -17.47 -4.04
CA GLY A 502 -21.20 -16.52 -5.04
C GLY A 502 -22.21 -16.12 -6.10
N ALA A 503 -23.51 -16.30 -5.85
CA ALA A 503 -24.57 -15.86 -6.75
C ALA A 503 -24.46 -14.35 -7.07
N LEU A 504 -24.70 -14.00 -8.33
CA LEU A 504 -24.72 -12.61 -8.78
C LEU A 504 -26.13 -12.04 -8.71
N ARG A 505 -26.24 -10.85 -8.14
CA ARG A 505 -27.49 -10.13 -7.98
C ARG A 505 -27.44 -8.77 -8.67
N LEU A 506 -28.58 -8.32 -9.15
CA LEU A 506 -28.73 -6.94 -9.58
C LEU A 506 -28.64 -5.99 -8.39
N THR A 507 -27.73 -5.02 -8.46
CA THR A 507 -27.73 -3.89 -7.54
C THR A 507 -28.86 -2.91 -7.86
N GLN A 508 -29.03 -1.88 -7.03
CA GLN A 508 -29.99 -0.82 -7.37
C GLN A 508 -29.59 -0.11 -8.68
N ALA A 509 -28.29 0.14 -8.90
CA ALA A 509 -27.78 0.74 -10.14
C ALA A 509 -28.08 -0.14 -11.38
N GLY A 510 -27.93 -1.45 -11.27
CA GLY A 510 -28.28 -2.38 -12.36
C GLY A 510 -29.76 -2.40 -12.65
N LYS A 511 -30.63 -2.38 -11.62
CA LYS A 511 -32.10 -2.26 -11.77
C LYS A 511 -32.48 -0.94 -12.41
N ASP A 512 -31.96 0.18 -11.89
CA ASP A 512 -32.26 1.51 -12.41
C ASP A 512 -31.83 1.67 -13.88
N LEU A 513 -30.73 1.03 -14.28
CA LEU A 513 -30.30 1.02 -15.68
C LEU A 513 -31.27 0.26 -16.56
N LEU A 514 -31.69 -0.94 -16.18
CA LEU A 514 -32.69 -1.73 -16.92
C LEU A 514 -34.08 -1.09 -16.95
N ASP A 515 -34.44 -0.35 -15.93
CA ASP A 515 -35.76 0.29 -15.80
C ASP A 515 -35.88 1.61 -16.57
N ARG A 516 -34.78 2.13 -17.15
CA ARG A 516 -34.84 3.27 -18.07
C ARG A 516 -35.65 2.93 -19.32
N LEU A 517 -36.50 3.85 -19.74
CA LEU A 517 -37.41 3.61 -20.88
C LEU A 517 -36.69 3.16 -22.15
N GLY A 518 -35.56 3.78 -22.50
CA GLY A 518 -34.74 3.38 -23.65
C GLY A 518 -34.18 1.98 -23.55
N ALA A 519 -33.70 1.57 -22.33
CA ALA A 519 -33.20 0.23 -22.08
C ALA A 519 -34.32 -0.82 -22.16
N GLN A 520 -35.48 -0.57 -21.54
CA GLN A 520 -36.65 -1.44 -21.59
C GLN A 520 -37.11 -1.69 -23.04
N GLN A 521 -37.21 -0.62 -23.83
CA GLN A 521 -37.62 -0.73 -25.23
C GLN A 521 -36.62 -1.50 -26.08
N TRP A 522 -35.34 -1.23 -25.86
CA TRP A 522 -34.27 -1.93 -26.57
C TRP A 522 -34.20 -3.41 -26.21
N VAL A 523 -34.25 -3.77 -24.93
CA VAL A 523 -34.26 -5.14 -24.45
C VAL A 523 -35.51 -5.91 -24.95
N ALA A 524 -36.68 -5.28 -24.94
CA ALA A 524 -37.91 -5.90 -25.48
C ALA A 524 -37.80 -6.24 -26.97
N LYS A 525 -37.16 -5.39 -27.76
CA LYS A 525 -36.88 -5.68 -29.17
C LYS A 525 -35.80 -6.77 -29.34
N LEU A 526 -34.73 -6.71 -28.55
CA LEU A 526 -33.69 -7.73 -28.56
C LEU A 526 -34.29 -9.14 -28.36
N LEU A 527 -35.14 -9.29 -27.34
CA LEU A 527 -35.76 -10.57 -27.02
C LEU A 527 -36.84 -11.01 -28.05
N GLY A 528 -37.47 -10.07 -28.77
CA GLY A 528 -38.53 -10.38 -29.76
C GLY A 528 -38.06 -10.50 -31.19
N GLU A 529 -37.12 -9.66 -31.60
CA GLU A 529 -36.68 -9.53 -33.00
C GLU A 529 -35.19 -9.85 -33.19
N GLY A 530 -34.45 -10.11 -32.07
CA GLY A 530 -33.02 -10.33 -32.04
C GLY A 530 -32.22 -9.01 -32.09
N ALA A 531 -30.87 -9.11 -32.01
CA ALA A 531 -29.99 -7.95 -31.95
C ALA A 531 -30.10 -7.05 -33.18
N ARG A 532 -30.31 -7.62 -34.37
CA ARG A 532 -30.52 -6.85 -35.60
C ARG A 532 -31.83 -6.06 -35.59
N GLY A 533 -32.88 -6.61 -35.01
CA GLY A 533 -34.19 -5.98 -34.87
C GLY A 533 -34.21 -4.92 -33.78
N ALA A 534 -33.43 -5.10 -32.71
CA ALA A 534 -33.32 -4.14 -31.63
C ALA A 534 -32.65 -2.83 -32.09
N GLY A 535 -31.81 -2.89 -33.12
CA GLY A 535 -31.08 -1.75 -33.62
C GLY A 535 -29.97 -1.28 -32.65
N LYS A 536 -29.49 -0.04 -32.87
CA LYS A 536 -28.42 0.52 -32.05
C LYS A 536 -28.92 0.82 -30.63
N VAL A 537 -28.08 0.60 -29.63
CA VAL A 537 -28.35 1.00 -28.24
C VAL A 537 -28.58 2.52 -28.17
N PRO A 538 -29.61 2.99 -27.45
CA PRO A 538 -29.89 4.42 -27.33
C PRO A 538 -28.72 5.21 -26.77
N ASP A 539 -28.37 6.32 -27.42
CA ASP A 539 -27.24 7.20 -27.01
C ASP A 539 -27.45 7.86 -25.62
N GLU A 540 -28.65 7.82 -25.07
CA GLU A 540 -29.01 8.32 -23.73
C GLU A 540 -28.54 7.41 -22.59
N LEU A 541 -28.16 6.17 -22.91
CA LEU A 541 -27.67 5.22 -21.92
C LEU A 541 -26.17 5.41 -21.68
N PRO A 542 -25.70 5.18 -20.44
CA PRO A 542 -24.28 5.28 -20.14
C PRO A 542 -23.51 4.25 -20.96
N ARG A 543 -22.40 4.66 -21.57
CA ARG A 543 -21.51 3.74 -22.28
C ARG A 543 -20.80 2.83 -21.29
N PHE A 544 -20.81 1.54 -21.59
CA PHE A 544 -20.11 0.54 -20.82
C PHE A 544 -18.92 0.01 -21.63
N VAL A 545 -17.72 0.16 -21.08
CA VAL A 545 -16.46 -0.19 -21.75
C VAL A 545 -15.78 -1.29 -20.96
N VAL A 546 -15.35 -2.33 -21.63
CA VAL A 546 -14.70 -3.50 -21.04
C VAL A 546 -13.26 -3.61 -21.54
N THR A 547 -12.34 -3.89 -20.65
CA THR A 547 -10.95 -4.19 -20.98
C THR A 547 -10.80 -5.69 -21.20
N MET A 548 -10.26 -6.06 -22.36
CA MET A 548 -10.10 -7.45 -22.75
C MET A 548 -9.05 -8.19 -21.91
N ASP A 549 -9.32 -9.44 -21.63
CA ASP A 549 -8.40 -10.32 -20.91
C ASP A 549 -7.16 -10.68 -21.74
N ALA A 550 -6.13 -11.21 -21.07
CA ALA A 550 -4.97 -11.79 -21.74
C ALA A 550 -5.41 -12.95 -22.65
N ASP A 551 -4.94 -12.95 -23.88
CA ASP A 551 -5.04 -14.15 -24.70
C ASP A 551 -4.06 -15.21 -24.17
N PRO A 552 -4.55 -16.36 -23.70
CA PRO A 552 -3.67 -17.43 -23.24
C PRO A 552 -2.82 -18.03 -24.39
N GLU A 553 -3.26 -17.95 -25.63
CA GLU A 553 -2.63 -18.61 -26.79
C GLU A 553 -1.77 -17.67 -27.64
N ALA A 554 -2.08 -16.39 -27.72
CA ALA A 554 -1.38 -15.41 -28.59
C ALA A 554 0.13 -15.19 -28.27
N ILE A 555 0.66 -15.88 -27.24
CA ILE A 555 2.07 -15.76 -26.83
C ILE A 555 2.92 -16.99 -27.29
N GLU A 556 2.33 -18.00 -27.94
CA GLU A 556 3.10 -19.12 -28.48
C GLU A 556 3.76 -18.79 -29.85
N GLU A 557 3.25 -17.82 -30.61
CA GLU A 557 3.73 -17.46 -31.94
C GLU A 557 4.69 -16.26 -31.97
N GLY A 558 4.84 -15.51 -30.88
CA GLY A 558 5.89 -14.49 -30.71
C GLY A 558 7.21 -15.18 -30.43
N GLY A 559 7.81 -15.69 -31.51
CA GLY A 559 9.13 -16.29 -31.47
C GLY A 559 10.17 -15.33 -30.92
N ASP A 560 11.18 -15.87 -30.37
CA ASP A 560 12.57 -15.55 -30.06
C ASP A 560 13.22 -14.27 -30.66
N GLU A 561 12.45 -13.32 -31.20
CA GLU A 561 12.85 -12.03 -31.77
C GLU A 561 12.21 -10.85 -31.01
N GLY A 562 12.54 -10.72 -29.78
CA GLY A 562 12.19 -9.61 -28.91
C GLY A 562 13.22 -9.53 -27.79
N GLY A 563 14.47 -9.41 -28.23
CA GLY A 563 15.58 -9.12 -27.35
C GLY A 563 15.37 -7.76 -26.68
N ASP A 564 15.74 -7.72 -25.41
CA ASP A 564 16.32 -6.57 -24.71
C ASP A 564 15.56 -5.23 -24.63
N ASP A 565 14.24 -5.24 -24.62
CA ASP A 565 13.51 -4.08 -24.08
C ASP A 565 12.82 -4.42 -22.74
N LEU A 566 13.59 -4.94 -21.79
CA LEU A 566 13.36 -4.67 -20.39
C LEU A 566 13.66 -3.19 -20.17
N VAL A 567 12.68 -2.34 -20.53
CA VAL A 567 12.70 -0.95 -20.15
C VAL A 567 12.81 -0.92 -18.61
N LEU A 568 14.03 -0.71 -18.16
CA LEU A 568 14.35 -0.13 -16.88
C LEU A 568 13.76 1.29 -16.84
N GLY A 569 12.43 1.36 -16.85
CA GLY A 569 11.69 2.56 -16.52
C GLY A 569 11.78 2.77 -15.02
N GLY A 570 12.96 3.14 -14.54
CA GLY A 570 13.08 3.91 -13.33
C GLY A 570 12.47 5.26 -13.64
N MET A 571 11.18 5.44 -13.42
CA MET A 571 10.64 6.75 -13.14
C MET A 571 11.17 7.12 -11.75
N MET A 572 12.30 7.82 -11.75
CA MET A 572 12.63 8.71 -10.64
C MET A 572 11.46 9.68 -10.54
N GLY A 573 10.61 9.48 -9.51
CA GLY A 573 9.77 10.53 -9.03
C GLY A 573 10.72 11.67 -8.62
N GLU A 574 10.63 12.79 -9.32
CA GLU A 574 11.17 14.06 -8.86
C GLU A 574 10.46 14.44 -7.54
N GLY A 575 10.93 13.84 -6.44
CA GLY A 575 10.73 14.36 -5.11
C GLY A 575 11.87 15.35 -4.89
N SER A 576 11.54 16.60 -4.76
CA SER A 576 12.43 17.66 -4.28
C SER A 576 13.07 17.22 -2.96
N GLY A 577 14.33 16.77 -3.00
CA GLY A 577 15.10 16.36 -1.83
C GLY A 577 16.57 16.29 -2.20
N GLU A 578 17.40 16.79 -1.31
CA GLU A 578 18.84 16.66 -1.33
C GLU A 578 19.29 15.27 -1.81
N ALA A 579 20.27 15.21 -2.70
CA ALA A 579 20.71 13.95 -3.32
C ALA A 579 21.24 12.99 -2.24
N LEU A 580 20.78 11.74 -2.27
CA LEU A 580 21.28 10.68 -1.40
C LEU A 580 22.75 10.40 -1.71
N ASP A 581 23.61 10.45 -0.68
CA ASP A 581 24.99 9.99 -0.78
C ASP A 581 25.04 8.47 -0.75
N GLU A 582 25.12 7.86 -1.93
CA GLU A 582 25.09 6.40 -2.09
C GLU A 582 26.31 5.71 -1.45
N GLU A 583 27.46 6.36 -1.43
CA GLU A 583 28.69 5.81 -0.86
C GLU A 583 28.60 5.77 0.67
N LEU A 584 28.21 6.90 1.30
CA LEU A 584 27.97 6.94 2.74
C LEU A 584 26.86 5.97 3.15
N PHE A 585 25.77 5.90 2.37
CA PHE A 585 24.69 4.96 2.63
C PHE A 585 25.17 3.50 2.62
N ALA A 586 26.05 3.12 1.67
CA ALA A 586 26.63 1.78 1.63
C ALA A 586 27.53 1.49 2.84
N GLN A 587 28.31 2.48 3.29
CA GLN A 587 29.16 2.38 4.48
C GLN A 587 28.31 2.26 5.75
N LEU A 588 27.26 3.04 5.91
CA LEU A 588 26.31 2.97 7.03
C LEU A 588 25.59 1.61 7.09
N ARG A 589 25.20 1.04 5.95
CA ARG A 589 24.65 -0.34 5.88
C ARG A 589 25.65 -1.41 6.33
N SER A 590 26.91 -1.25 5.96
CA SER A 590 27.98 -2.18 6.39
C SER A 590 28.22 -2.08 7.90
N LEU A 591 28.29 -0.87 8.44
CA LEU A 591 28.44 -0.63 9.88
C LEU A 591 27.23 -1.19 10.65
N ARG A 592 26.02 -0.96 10.17
CA ARG A 592 24.79 -1.52 10.78
C ARG A 592 24.87 -3.04 10.93
N LYS A 593 25.33 -3.76 9.90
CA LYS A 593 25.53 -5.22 9.98
C LYS A 593 26.52 -5.62 11.06
N LYS A 594 27.62 -4.89 11.17
CA LYS A 594 28.64 -5.13 12.19
C LYS A 594 28.05 -4.93 13.59
N VAL A 595 27.45 -3.77 13.85
CA VAL A 595 26.84 -3.46 15.15
C VAL A 595 25.72 -4.44 15.50
N ALA A 596 24.87 -4.79 14.54
CA ALA A 596 23.80 -5.76 14.73
C ALA A 596 24.34 -7.16 15.10
N GLY A 597 25.43 -7.58 14.45
CA GLY A 597 26.10 -8.85 14.76
C GLY A 597 26.70 -8.88 16.16
N GLU A 598 27.27 -7.77 16.64
CA GLU A 598 27.86 -7.67 17.98
C GLU A 598 26.78 -7.76 19.09
N VAL A 599 25.58 -7.23 18.84
CA VAL A 599 24.47 -7.26 19.81
C VAL A 599 23.50 -8.42 19.60
N GLY A 600 23.71 -9.25 18.56
CA GLY A 600 22.87 -10.42 18.26
C GLY A 600 21.45 -10.07 17.80
N LEU A 601 21.28 -8.93 17.13
CA LEU A 601 20.00 -8.44 16.63
C LEU A 601 19.97 -8.36 15.10
N PRO A 602 18.78 -8.45 14.47
CA PRO A 602 18.64 -8.15 13.05
C PRO A 602 19.04 -6.71 12.72
N PRO A 603 19.73 -6.42 11.59
CA PRO A 603 20.22 -5.08 11.25
C PRO A 603 19.14 -4.00 11.25
N TYR A 604 17.93 -4.29 10.77
CA TYR A 604 16.82 -3.32 10.74
C TYR A 604 16.30 -2.93 12.14
N VAL A 605 16.58 -3.72 13.17
CA VAL A 605 16.23 -3.39 14.56
C VAL A 605 17.13 -2.29 15.09
N VAL A 606 18.40 -2.27 14.68
CA VAL A 606 19.33 -1.16 14.99
C VAL A 606 18.82 0.11 14.33
N PHE A 607 18.88 0.20 13.00
CA PHE A 607 18.29 1.29 12.22
C PHE A 607 17.67 0.74 10.92
N GLN A 608 16.55 1.31 10.52
CA GLN A 608 15.90 0.97 9.24
C GLN A 608 16.62 1.65 8.07
N ASP A 609 16.41 1.15 6.84
CA ASP A 609 17.04 1.73 5.65
C ASP A 609 16.66 3.21 5.47
N GLN A 610 15.41 3.59 5.77
CA GLN A 610 14.97 4.99 5.73
C GLN A 610 15.76 5.89 6.69
N SER A 611 16.04 5.38 7.91
CA SER A 611 16.89 6.12 8.87
C SER A 611 18.31 6.28 8.35
N LEU A 612 18.89 5.24 7.73
CA LEU A 612 20.23 5.33 7.14
C LEU A 612 20.27 6.25 5.90
N GLN A 613 19.21 6.24 5.08
CA GLN A 613 19.08 7.18 3.95
C GLN A 613 19.03 8.62 4.46
N ALA A 614 18.22 8.90 5.48
CA ALA A 614 18.18 10.22 6.10
C ALA A 614 19.54 10.62 6.72
N MET A 615 20.27 9.68 7.35
CA MET A 615 21.63 9.94 7.84
C MET A 615 22.60 10.28 6.70
N ALA A 616 22.52 9.57 5.56
CA ALA A 616 23.35 9.82 4.37
C ALA A 616 22.95 11.07 3.57
N THR A 617 21.84 11.71 3.92
CA THR A 617 21.39 12.96 3.31
C THR A 617 21.68 14.16 4.22
N ILE A 618 21.48 14.00 5.54
CA ILE A 618 21.54 15.11 6.53
C ILE A 618 22.90 15.19 7.22
N TYR A 619 23.68 14.09 7.22
CA TYR A 619 24.99 13.96 7.86
C TYR A 619 25.01 14.33 9.36
N PRO A 620 24.20 13.72 10.24
CA PRO A 620 24.19 14.04 11.66
C PRO A 620 25.53 13.74 12.32
N GLN A 621 26.07 14.66 13.12
CA GLN A 621 27.37 14.53 13.81
C GLN A 621 27.24 14.55 15.33
N THR A 622 26.08 14.97 15.85
CA THR A 622 25.78 14.97 17.29
C THR A 622 24.61 14.04 17.62
N GLN A 623 24.49 13.72 18.89
CA GLN A 623 23.40 12.86 19.37
C GLN A 623 22.02 13.55 19.24
N GLU A 624 22.00 14.88 19.39
CA GLU A 624 20.81 15.71 19.18
C GLU A 624 20.37 15.71 17.71
N GLU A 625 21.32 15.81 16.78
CA GLU A 625 21.04 15.72 15.34
C GLU A 625 20.57 14.31 14.95
N LEU A 626 21.17 13.28 15.54
CA LEU A 626 20.76 11.89 15.31
C LEU A 626 19.32 11.64 15.77
N LEU A 627 18.87 12.27 16.85
CA LEU A 627 17.49 12.20 17.32
C LEU A 627 16.48 12.90 16.39
N GLN A 628 16.92 13.71 15.44
CA GLN A 628 16.06 14.32 14.43
C GLN A 628 15.82 13.35 13.25
N ILE A 629 16.60 12.27 13.13
CA ILE A 629 16.46 11.28 12.06
C ILE A 629 15.19 10.45 12.29
N PRO A 630 14.28 10.34 11.32
CA PRO A 630 13.07 9.54 11.43
C PRO A 630 13.36 8.08 11.81
N GLY A 631 12.66 7.56 12.81
CA GLY A 631 12.83 6.19 13.30
C GLY A 631 14.00 5.99 14.28
N VAL A 632 14.67 7.08 14.69
CA VAL A 632 15.71 7.08 15.72
C VAL A 632 15.16 7.65 17.03
N GLY A 633 14.68 6.78 17.90
CA GLY A 633 14.28 7.15 19.25
C GLY A 633 15.48 7.19 20.21
N ARG A 634 15.27 7.78 21.41
CA ARG A 634 16.31 7.99 22.42
C ARG A 634 17.06 6.71 22.80
N GLY A 635 16.35 5.60 23.02
CA GLY A 635 16.98 4.32 23.37
C GLY A 635 17.93 3.80 22.30
N LYS A 636 17.58 3.95 21.02
CA LYS A 636 18.43 3.55 19.89
C LYS A 636 19.65 4.48 19.72
N SER A 637 19.44 5.79 19.86
CA SER A 637 20.50 6.79 19.79
C SER A 637 21.56 6.55 20.85
N VAL A 638 21.17 6.32 22.10
CA VAL A 638 22.09 6.05 23.20
C VAL A 638 22.81 4.71 23.05
N ARG A 639 22.11 3.67 22.60
CA ARG A 639 22.65 2.31 22.56
C ARG A 639 23.50 2.03 21.33
N TYR A 640 23.16 2.61 20.19
CA TYR A 640 23.77 2.28 18.90
C TYR A 640 24.33 3.47 18.15
N GLY A 641 24.03 4.72 18.54
CA GLY A 641 24.27 5.91 17.74
C GLY A 641 25.73 6.27 17.54
N GLU A 642 26.57 6.13 18.58
CA GLU A 642 27.95 6.66 18.56
C GLU A 642 28.82 6.12 17.41
N PRO A 643 28.83 4.81 17.10
CA PRO A 643 29.61 4.31 15.95
C PRO A 643 29.18 4.91 14.61
N PHE A 644 27.89 5.23 14.44
CA PHE A 644 27.38 5.85 13.22
C PHE A 644 27.77 7.32 13.14
N LEU A 645 27.72 8.04 14.26
CA LEU A 645 28.19 9.42 14.34
C LEU A 645 29.69 9.53 14.06
N GLU A 646 30.49 8.61 14.57
CA GLU A 646 31.93 8.53 14.29
C GLU A 646 32.19 8.33 12.79
N LEU A 647 31.49 7.38 12.15
CA LEU A 647 31.63 7.13 10.72
C LEU A 647 31.25 8.35 9.90
N ILE A 648 30.12 8.99 10.21
CA ILE A 648 29.65 10.18 9.49
C ILE A 648 30.64 11.35 9.67
N ARG A 649 31.16 11.59 10.87
CA ARG A 649 32.18 12.63 11.14
C ARG A 649 33.45 12.38 10.30
N SER A 650 33.96 11.13 10.29
CA SER A 650 35.13 10.78 9.48
C SER A 650 34.87 11.00 8.00
N TYR A 651 33.72 10.50 7.51
CA TYR A 651 33.33 10.63 6.12
C TYR A 651 33.20 12.09 5.67
N CYS A 652 32.54 12.94 6.47
CA CYS A 652 32.44 14.38 6.18
C CYS A 652 33.79 15.07 6.17
N THR A 653 34.71 14.67 7.08
CA THR A 653 36.06 15.24 7.14
C THR A 653 36.92 14.80 5.94
N GLU A 654 36.87 13.52 5.56
CA GLU A 654 37.64 12.96 4.45
C GLU A 654 37.20 13.48 3.08
N ASN A 655 35.88 13.74 2.92
CA ASN A 655 35.30 14.19 1.66
C ASN A 655 35.07 15.72 1.61
N GLU A 656 35.52 16.48 2.63
CA GLU A 656 35.34 17.95 2.75
C GLU A 656 33.85 18.37 2.56
N ILE A 657 32.91 17.58 3.13
CA ILE A 657 31.47 17.83 2.98
C ILE A 657 31.07 19.00 3.87
N GLU A 658 30.67 20.11 3.26
CA GLU A 658 29.98 21.21 3.93
C GLU A 658 28.52 20.82 4.17
N ARG A 659 28.13 20.60 5.43
CA ARG A 659 26.78 20.21 5.78
C ARG A 659 25.83 21.40 5.65
N PRO A 660 24.56 21.18 5.24
CA PRO A 660 23.55 22.24 5.22
C PRO A 660 23.39 22.97 6.56
N GLN A 661 23.69 22.30 7.68
CA GLN A 661 23.56 22.84 9.04
C GLN A 661 24.79 23.67 9.48
N ASP A 662 25.97 23.46 8.91
CA ASP A 662 27.19 24.18 9.20
C ASP A 662 27.31 25.48 8.38
N LEU A 663 26.61 25.51 7.27
CA LEU A 663 26.36 26.78 6.59
C LEU A 663 25.56 27.63 7.57
N ARG A 664 26.15 28.69 8.10
CA ARG A 664 25.39 29.82 8.67
C ARG A 664 24.62 30.42 7.49
N VAL A 665 23.59 29.72 7.06
CA VAL A 665 22.67 30.20 6.06
C VAL A 665 21.94 31.36 6.70
N ARG A 666 22.19 32.58 6.20
CA ARG A 666 21.09 33.51 6.09
C ARG A 666 20.01 32.69 5.35
N THR A 667 18.98 32.26 6.06
CA THR A 667 17.91 31.46 5.53
C THR A 667 17.34 32.20 4.34
N VAL A 668 17.58 31.66 3.14
CA VAL A 668 16.83 32.06 1.95
C VAL A 668 15.47 31.41 2.10
N PRO A 669 14.40 32.16 2.36
CA PRO A 669 13.07 31.57 2.53
C PRO A 669 12.69 30.83 1.26
N GLY A 670 12.02 29.68 1.40
CA GLY A 670 11.44 28.98 0.24
C GLY A 670 10.53 29.93 -0.55
N LYS A 671 10.40 29.74 -1.87
CA LYS A 671 9.66 30.66 -2.80
C LYS A 671 8.33 31.20 -2.24
N SER A 672 7.59 30.41 -1.49
CA SER A 672 6.32 30.81 -0.86
C SER A 672 6.52 31.75 0.34
N GLN A 673 7.59 31.60 1.10
CA GLN A 673 7.89 32.41 2.27
C GLN A 673 8.55 33.73 1.85
N ARG A 674 9.38 33.70 0.80
CA ARG A 674 10.00 34.88 0.18
C ARG A 674 8.92 35.80 -0.41
N LYS A 675 7.93 35.23 -1.12
CA LYS A 675 6.76 35.95 -1.63
C LYS A 675 6.00 36.70 -0.54
N LEU A 676 5.77 36.08 0.62
CA LEU A 676 5.08 36.71 1.75
C LEU A 676 5.94 37.81 2.39
N GLN A 677 7.26 37.66 2.44
CA GLN A 677 8.19 38.68 2.97
C GLN A 677 8.24 39.89 2.05
N ILE A 678 8.33 39.68 0.73
CA ILE A 678 8.28 40.76 -0.27
C ILE A 678 6.97 41.54 -0.14
N LEU A 679 5.82 40.86 -0.14
CA LEU A 679 4.52 41.53 0.00
C LEU A 679 4.38 42.28 1.32
N SER A 680 4.82 41.69 2.44
CA SER A 680 4.79 42.37 3.75
C SER A 680 5.70 43.58 3.84
N ALA A 681 6.85 43.57 3.16
CA ALA A 681 7.77 44.72 3.12
C ALA A 681 7.24 45.83 2.22
N ILE A 682 6.65 45.49 1.06
CA ILE A 682 6.02 46.47 0.18
C ILE A 682 4.79 47.12 0.85
N ASP A 683 3.97 46.33 1.56
CA ASP A 683 2.83 46.86 2.33
C ASP A 683 3.26 47.85 3.44
N ARG A 684 4.47 47.67 3.96
CA ARG A 684 5.10 48.60 4.93
C ARG A 684 5.82 49.76 4.27
N ARG A 685 5.82 49.87 2.94
CA ARG A 685 6.48 50.88 2.12
C ARG A 685 8.02 50.93 2.35
N VAL A 686 8.63 49.75 2.49
CA VAL A 686 10.10 49.65 2.52
C VAL A 686 10.61 49.86 1.10
N ALA A 687 11.72 50.61 0.91
CA ALA A 687 12.31 50.82 -0.40
C ALA A 687 12.69 49.47 -1.04
N LEU A 688 12.54 49.30 -2.36
CA LEU A 688 12.80 48.04 -3.03
C LEU A 688 14.26 47.59 -2.92
N ASP A 689 15.19 48.57 -2.92
CA ASP A 689 16.63 48.35 -2.68
C ASP A 689 16.88 47.73 -1.30
N ASP A 690 16.24 48.29 -0.27
CA ASP A 690 16.32 47.76 1.09
C ASP A 690 15.69 46.35 1.22
N ILE A 691 14.66 46.09 0.44
CA ILE A 691 14.03 44.72 0.39
C ILE A 691 15.02 43.72 -0.24
N ALA A 692 15.72 44.10 -1.30
CA ALA A 692 16.72 43.25 -1.94
C ALA A 692 17.88 42.97 -0.95
N GLU A 693 18.39 43.99 -0.27
CA GLU A 693 19.44 43.85 0.75
C GLU A 693 18.99 43.00 1.94
N MET A 694 17.76 43.19 2.42
CA MET A 694 17.17 42.46 3.53
C MET A 694 16.99 40.96 3.19
N LEU A 695 16.70 40.64 1.93
CA LEU A 695 16.53 39.28 1.44
C LEU A 695 17.86 38.64 0.96
N GLY A 696 18.94 39.47 0.83
CA GLY A 696 20.23 39.01 0.36
C GLY A 696 20.25 38.59 -1.09
N ILE A 697 19.49 39.30 -1.95
CA ILE A 697 19.36 39.03 -3.39
C ILE A 697 19.72 40.32 -4.16
N GLU A 698 20.11 40.15 -5.44
CA GLU A 698 20.34 41.29 -6.34
C GLU A 698 19.00 41.97 -6.70
N PHE A 699 19.04 43.25 -7.02
CA PHE A 699 17.83 44.03 -7.32
C PHE A 699 17.07 43.49 -8.52
N GLU A 700 17.77 43.01 -9.54
CA GLU A 700 17.17 42.34 -10.70
C GLU A 700 16.40 41.07 -10.28
N GLU A 701 16.95 40.25 -9.38
CA GLU A 701 16.28 39.04 -8.86
C GLU A 701 15.00 39.40 -8.07
N LEU A 702 15.02 40.52 -7.33
CA LEU A 702 13.84 41.03 -6.67
C LEU A 702 12.76 41.46 -7.67
N LEU A 703 13.11 42.12 -8.76
CA LEU A 703 12.18 42.51 -9.81
C LEU A 703 11.54 41.29 -10.50
N ASP A 704 12.33 40.22 -10.72
CA ASP A 704 11.83 38.95 -11.27
C ASP A 704 10.80 38.29 -10.33
N GLU A 705 11.07 38.26 -9.04
CA GLU A 705 10.14 37.75 -8.02
C GLU A 705 8.84 38.59 -7.97
N ILE A 706 8.96 39.94 -8.01
CA ILE A 706 7.81 40.84 -8.02
C ILE A 706 6.99 40.64 -9.32
N ASP A 707 7.63 40.57 -10.47
CA ASP A 707 6.95 40.24 -11.75
C ASP A 707 6.17 38.91 -11.67
N SER A 708 6.79 37.88 -11.11
CA SER A 708 6.14 36.58 -10.88
C SER A 708 4.93 36.68 -9.94
N ILE A 709 5.00 37.52 -8.92
CA ILE A 709 3.91 37.79 -7.98
C ILE A 709 2.74 38.48 -8.69
N VAL A 710 3.00 39.52 -9.49
CA VAL A 710 2.00 40.25 -10.25
C VAL A 710 1.38 39.36 -11.35
N ALA A 711 2.20 38.59 -12.06
CA ALA A 711 1.74 37.63 -13.06
C ALA A 711 0.81 36.55 -12.46
N SER A 712 0.93 36.22 -11.17
CA SER A 712 0.03 35.32 -10.44
C SER A 712 -1.32 35.96 -10.04
N GLY A 713 -1.58 37.21 -10.43
CA GLY A 713 -2.80 37.96 -10.15
C GLY A 713 -2.81 38.68 -8.78
N THR A 714 -1.64 38.81 -8.12
CA THR A 714 -1.54 39.50 -6.83
C THR A 714 -1.29 40.98 -7.07
N ARG A 715 -2.12 41.87 -6.51
CA ARG A 715 -1.93 43.33 -6.58
C ARG A 715 -0.81 43.78 -5.64
N ILE A 716 0.09 44.59 -6.16
CA ILE A 716 1.22 45.19 -5.42
C ILE A 716 1.21 46.70 -5.59
N ARG A 717 1.46 47.45 -4.54
CA ARG A 717 1.50 48.94 -4.58
C ARG A 717 2.93 49.42 -4.39
N ILE A 718 3.59 49.74 -5.48
CA ILE A 718 4.96 50.28 -5.49
C ILE A 718 5.02 51.80 -5.88
N ASP A 719 3.87 52.47 -5.86
CA ASP A 719 3.79 53.91 -6.20
C ASP A 719 4.76 54.75 -5.40
N TYR A 720 4.91 54.47 -4.11
CA TYR A 720 5.81 55.19 -3.21
C TYR A 720 7.27 55.14 -3.66
N PHE A 721 7.72 54.03 -4.23
CA PHE A 721 9.06 53.84 -4.73
C PHE A 721 9.26 54.53 -6.09
N LEU A 722 8.27 54.44 -6.96
CA LEU A 722 8.30 55.10 -8.26
C LEU A 722 8.26 56.61 -8.15
N GLU A 723 7.53 57.19 -7.18
CA GLU A 723 7.47 58.64 -6.92
C GLU A 723 8.81 59.19 -6.41
N GLU A 724 9.63 58.36 -5.73
CA GLU A 724 10.94 58.73 -5.23
C GLU A 724 12.08 58.56 -6.25
N THR A 725 11.95 57.59 -7.15
CA THR A 725 13.05 57.16 -8.04
C THR A 725 12.88 57.61 -9.49
N LEU A 726 11.63 57.90 -9.93
CA LEU A 726 11.35 58.20 -11.33
C LEU A 726 10.69 59.54 -11.54
N ASP A 727 11.15 60.27 -12.57
CA ASP A 727 10.52 61.50 -13.01
C ASP A 727 9.08 61.25 -13.48
N LEU A 728 8.14 62.10 -13.02
CA LEU A 728 6.71 61.98 -13.31
C LEU A 728 6.40 62.04 -14.81
N GLN A 729 7.22 62.71 -15.62
CA GLN A 729 7.02 62.83 -17.04
C GLN A 729 7.42 61.51 -17.74
N LYS A 730 8.60 60.97 -17.38
CA LYS A 730 9.05 59.64 -17.85
C LYS A 730 8.04 58.53 -17.49
N GLN A 731 7.55 58.54 -16.23
CA GLN A 731 6.60 57.58 -15.78
C GLN A 731 5.31 57.57 -16.64
N ARG A 732 4.76 58.77 -16.97
CA ARG A 732 3.58 58.88 -17.82
C ARG A 732 3.81 58.40 -19.23
N GLU A 733 4.95 58.67 -19.82
CA GLU A 733 5.30 58.20 -21.18
C GLU A 733 5.38 56.70 -21.25
N MET A 734 6.01 56.04 -20.24
CA MET A 734 6.07 54.58 -20.13
C MET A 734 4.70 53.96 -19.87
N GLU A 735 3.85 54.52 -18.99
CA GLU A 735 2.48 54.06 -18.74
C GLU A 735 1.58 54.15 -19.97
N GLU A 736 1.73 55.24 -20.77
CA GLU A 736 0.99 55.42 -22.01
C GLU A 736 1.40 54.42 -23.10
N TYR A 737 2.71 54.10 -23.15
CA TYR A 737 3.20 53.03 -23.98
C TYR A 737 2.57 51.69 -23.61
N PHE A 738 2.64 51.23 -22.35
CA PHE A 738 2.08 49.98 -21.91
C PHE A 738 0.54 49.91 -22.07
N ARG A 739 -0.14 51.03 -22.04
CA ARG A 739 -1.60 51.12 -22.31
C ARG A 739 -1.97 50.87 -23.78
N THR A 740 -1.10 51.25 -24.69
CA THR A 740 -1.35 51.19 -26.15
C THR A 740 -0.63 50.03 -26.85
N ALA A 741 0.41 49.49 -26.23
CA ALA A 741 1.23 48.40 -26.78
C ALA A 741 0.44 47.08 -26.89
N PRO A 742 0.66 46.28 -27.94
CA PRO A 742 -0.01 45.00 -28.15
C PRO A 742 0.45 43.92 -27.17
N SER A 743 1.59 44.10 -26.52
CA SER A 743 2.12 43.23 -25.45
C SER A 743 3.00 44.03 -24.50
N PRO A 744 3.07 43.67 -23.19
CA PRO A 744 3.92 44.35 -22.21
C PRO A 744 5.38 43.86 -22.24
N ASP A 745 5.95 43.70 -23.44
CA ASP A 745 7.31 43.21 -23.67
C ASP A 745 8.33 44.32 -23.47
N ILE A 746 9.32 44.09 -22.60
CA ILE A 746 10.33 45.09 -22.25
C ILE A 746 11.27 45.41 -23.42
N VAL A 747 11.69 44.40 -24.16
CA VAL A 747 12.62 44.57 -25.31
C VAL A 747 11.98 45.48 -26.35
N ARG A 748 10.71 45.27 -26.66
CA ARG A 748 9.96 46.14 -27.58
C ARG A 748 9.71 47.53 -26.99
N ALA A 749 9.56 47.68 -25.69
CA ALA A 749 9.41 48.95 -25.06
C ALA A 749 10.69 49.77 -25.20
N MET A 750 11.85 49.18 -24.95
CA MET A 750 13.16 49.80 -25.17
C MET A 750 13.40 50.23 -26.61
N GLU A 751 13.07 49.38 -27.58
CA GLU A 751 13.18 49.71 -29.02
C GLU A 751 12.28 50.89 -29.44
N THR A 752 11.14 51.05 -28.78
CA THR A 752 10.14 52.06 -29.15
C THR A 752 10.34 53.38 -28.48
N LEU A 753 10.71 53.37 -27.18
CA LEU A 753 10.87 54.58 -26.36
C LEU A 753 12.28 55.19 -26.49
N GLY A 754 13.30 54.41 -26.88
CA GLY A 754 14.67 54.90 -27.15
C GLY A 754 15.58 54.83 -25.92
N GLU A 755 16.84 55.32 -26.12
CA GLU A 755 17.95 55.19 -25.17
C GLU A 755 17.83 56.06 -23.90
N ASP A 756 16.81 56.89 -23.80
CA ASP A 756 16.56 57.75 -22.64
C ASP A 756 15.85 57.02 -21.48
N PHE A 757 15.49 55.72 -21.68
CA PHE A 757 14.76 54.88 -20.70
C PHE A 757 15.60 53.66 -20.36
N GLU A 758 15.86 53.45 -19.06
CA GLU A 758 16.58 52.27 -18.57
C GLU A 758 15.66 51.05 -18.46
N GLU A 759 16.22 49.85 -18.60
CA GLU A 759 15.45 48.59 -18.53
C GLU A 759 14.76 48.41 -17.18
N GLU A 760 15.44 48.77 -16.09
CA GLU A 760 14.90 48.71 -14.72
C GLU A 760 13.72 49.67 -14.54
N GLU A 761 13.81 50.89 -15.08
CA GLU A 761 12.71 51.87 -15.05
C GLU A 761 11.44 51.31 -15.75
N LEU A 762 11.64 50.72 -16.92
CA LEU A 762 10.58 50.12 -17.69
C LEU A 762 9.95 48.88 -16.98
N ARG A 763 10.76 48.07 -16.33
CA ARG A 763 10.29 46.93 -15.53
C ARG A 763 9.42 47.37 -14.35
N LEU A 764 9.87 48.40 -13.61
CA LEU A 764 9.13 48.95 -12.49
C LEU A 764 7.74 49.50 -12.92
N VAL A 765 7.72 50.31 -13.99
CA VAL A 765 6.46 50.86 -14.50
C VAL A 765 5.53 49.78 -15.07
N ARG A 766 6.10 48.76 -15.73
CA ARG A 766 5.32 47.59 -16.18
C ARG A 766 4.69 46.83 -15.01
N ILE A 767 5.45 46.57 -13.94
CA ILE A 767 4.95 45.94 -12.72
C ILE A 767 3.76 46.70 -12.16
N LYS A 768 3.87 48.01 -12.04
CA LYS A 768 2.78 48.89 -11.59
C LYS A 768 1.61 48.80 -12.54
N PHE A 769 1.81 48.93 -13.85
CA PHE A 769 0.74 48.88 -14.85
C PHE A 769 0.00 47.54 -14.85
N LEU A 770 0.71 46.42 -14.78
CA LEU A 770 0.13 45.11 -14.69
C LEU A 770 -0.63 44.89 -13.37
N SER A 771 -0.08 45.38 -12.27
CA SER A 771 -0.71 45.31 -10.94
C SER A 771 -2.02 46.12 -10.87
N ASP A 772 -2.05 47.32 -11.46
CA ASP A 772 -3.24 48.18 -11.48
C ASP A 772 -4.36 47.58 -12.36
N ASN A 773 -4.00 46.85 -13.41
CA ASN A 773 -4.92 46.23 -14.37
C ASN A 773 -5.14 44.72 -14.11
N ALA A 774 -4.61 44.15 -13.04
CA ALA A 774 -4.88 42.78 -12.64
C ALA A 774 -6.34 42.67 -12.09
N ASN A 775 -7.24 42.08 -12.89
CA ASN A 775 -8.58 41.70 -12.49
C ASN A 775 -8.64 40.28 -11.99
#